data_b24822a5257ad3288babda2fa588c41f
#
_entry.id   b24822a5257ad3288babda2fa588c41f
#
_cell.length_a   1.000
_cell.length_b   1.000
_cell.length_c   1.000
_cell.angle_alpha   90.00
_cell.angle_beta   90.00
_cell.angle_gamma   90.00
#
_symmetry.space_group_name_H-M   'P 1'
#
loop_
_entity.id
_entity.type
_entity.pdbx_description
1 polymer ?
#
loop_
_entity_poly.entity_id
_entity_poly.type
_entity_poly.pdbx_seq_one_letter_code
_entity_poly.pdbx_strand_id
1 'polypeptide(L)'
;MLQSAREGLIVWRGVCAAVAVLVSLIASAGMMYLSFTTDYRAFFSEDNPDLKQLEFIEQNFARAETLVITLAPEDGAVFSADTLDAVRWLSDQALRLPYAKGVSSITEYYPARGREGELVVQPLIPEGPLTDSARAAIRAEALADERITGIMLARDGDVTGIIAHFELPHETPEKEIQDVANATRDMMARFAQQPFADGITTHLAGVMMLNDAMSDTLLGEARSLYPIAFVVMFLLLGLLLRSFTATAATIAVILMSAGTTMGAAGWLGITLTSPSLTAGLVVMTLAVADCVHMLSTIGLRAVQGDTPRTAMLHSLRVNFLPILLTSVTTSIGFLGLNLSDSPPYRDLGNLVAIGVMAAFVFSLLFLPWWTLRFPVRRPPVTKGVQQGLVRLADGVIRWRRPLLAGGLVIVVVAIVAIPQNRFGDDYVQFFEEDHPFRVATEFTNEELTGMQYVEYVFDASGDGQALEPDFLRELDAYAEWLRQQPEVRKVSSIIGVLESLHRAMNDGDPAFERLPDTRQEAAQYLLLYELSLPSGVDVTHLVNIHKSAARMSVQLDTISSEAIRQFDQRALAWQQANLQAAEVTRGAGVSIMFAHIARRNFVSMLWGTGIAFVVICLMLLAAFRSPRLALISMAPNLLPAIIGFGVWGLTIGQVGLSLAVVGSLTLGIIVDDTLHLLNRYARARRDGATPEDAIREALSQVGLALGITSLVLFTGFALFTTSGFLLTVHFGALTAIVIAAALLADFLLLPPLLLWLDRR
;
A
#
# COMPACT_ATOMS: atom_id res chain seq x y z
N MET A 1 -14.21 -32.78 -31.93
CA MET A 1 -13.71 -32.74 -30.53
C MET A 1 -14.50 -31.76 -29.65
N LEU A 2 -14.54 -30.45 -29.92
CA LEU A 2 -15.24 -29.48 -29.06
C LEU A 2 -16.77 -29.72 -28.91
N GLN A 3 -17.45 -30.26 -29.90
CA GLN A 3 -18.86 -30.54 -29.81
C GLN A 3 -19.13 -31.76 -28.91
N SER A 4 -18.34 -32.81 -29.03
CA SER A 4 -18.43 -33.98 -28.14
C SER A 4 -18.07 -33.66 -26.70
N ALA A 5 -17.09 -32.75 -26.45
CA ALA A 5 -16.77 -32.31 -25.10
C ALA A 5 -17.92 -31.54 -24.42
N ARG A 6 -18.63 -30.66 -25.17
CA ARG A 6 -19.78 -29.89 -24.64
C ARG A 6 -20.99 -30.80 -24.34
N GLU A 7 -21.25 -31.78 -25.19
CA GLU A 7 -22.27 -32.81 -24.94
C GLU A 7 -21.89 -33.67 -23.72
N GLY A 8 -20.59 -34.00 -23.58
CA GLY A 8 -20.04 -34.68 -22.40
C GLY A 8 -20.28 -33.94 -21.09
N LEU A 9 -20.05 -32.61 -21.07
CA LEU A 9 -20.33 -31.76 -19.88
C LEU A 9 -21.82 -31.86 -19.44
N ILE A 10 -22.76 -31.99 -20.37
CA ILE A 10 -24.18 -32.12 -20.03
C ILE A 10 -24.53 -33.54 -19.61
N VAL A 11 -23.94 -34.55 -20.25
CA VAL A 11 -24.17 -35.95 -19.89
C VAL A 11 -23.63 -36.25 -18.49
N TRP A 12 -22.41 -35.84 -18.21
CA TRP A 12 -21.70 -36.05 -16.94
C TRP A 12 -21.83 -34.89 -15.95
N ARG A 13 -22.83 -34.00 -16.14
CA ARG A 13 -23.01 -32.77 -15.36
C ARG A 13 -22.95 -32.96 -13.83
N GLY A 14 -23.54 -34.06 -13.31
CA GLY A 14 -23.52 -34.35 -11.87
C GLY A 14 -22.11 -34.65 -11.35
N VAL A 15 -21.36 -35.45 -12.13
CA VAL A 15 -19.96 -35.77 -11.79
C VAL A 15 -19.10 -34.52 -11.90
N CYS A 16 -19.25 -33.72 -12.96
CA CYS A 16 -18.54 -32.47 -13.16
C CYS A 16 -18.76 -31.48 -11.99
N ALA A 17 -20.01 -31.32 -11.55
CA ALA A 17 -20.35 -30.48 -10.42
C ALA A 17 -19.77 -31.01 -9.11
N ALA A 18 -19.85 -32.34 -8.88
CA ALA A 18 -19.26 -32.94 -7.69
C ALA A 18 -17.73 -32.78 -7.65
N VAL A 19 -17.05 -32.93 -8.77
CA VAL A 19 -15.61 -32.68 -8.89
C VAL A 19 -15.29 -31.21 -8.65
N ALA A 20 -16.06 -30.27 -9.22
CA ALA A 20 -15.86 -28.84 -8.98
C ALA A 20 -16.00 -28.49 -7.50
N VAL A 21 -17.02 -28.97 -6.82
CA VAL A 21 -17.22 -28.76 -5.38
C VAL A 21 -16.08 -29.39 -4.57
N LEU A 22 -15.70 -30.63 -4.88
CA LEU A 22 -14.60 -31.32 -4.16
C LEU A 22 -13.28 -30.58 -4.32
N VAL A 23 -12.92 -30.18 -5.53
CA VAL A 23 -11.70 -29.39 -5.81
C VAL A 23 -11.73 -28.06 -5.07
N SER A 24 -12.88 -27.37 -5.08
CA SER A 24 -13.03 -26.12 -4.34
C SER A 24 -12.88 -26.31 -2.83
N LEU A 25 -13.45 -27.38 -2.25
CA LEU A 25 -13.32 -27.68 -0.82
C LEU A 25 -11.87 -27.99 -0.44
N ILE A 26 -11.18 -28.82 -1.24
CA ILE A 26 -9.76 -29.13 -1.01
C ILE A 26 -8.90 -27.88 -1.12
N ALA A 27 -9.12 -27.08 -2.17
CA ALA A 27 -8.39 -25.83 -2.33
C ALA A 27 -8.65 -24.87 -1.16
N SER A 28 -9.92 -24.69 -0.78
CA SER A 28 -10.32 -23.81 0.33
C SER A 28 -9.81 -24.29 1.69
N ALA A 29 -9.51 -25.58 1.88
CA ALA A 29 -8.91 -26.08 3.12
C ALA A 29 -7.55 -25.46 3.44
N GLY A 30 -6.84 -24.93 2.43
CA GLY A 30 -5.61 -24.15 2.63
C GLY A 30 -5.81 -22.89 3.48
N MET A 31 -7.04 -22.38 3.61
CA MET A 31 -7.33 -21.25 4.49
C MET A 31 -6.98 -21.52 5.96
N MET A 32 -6.83 -22.79 6.36
CA MET A 32 -6.36 -23.16 7.70
C MET A 32 -4.88 -22.83 7.94
N TYR A 33 -4.13 -22.58 6.89
CA TYR A 33 -2.69 -22.24 6.91
C TYR A 33 -2.41 -20.79 6.57
N LEU A 34 -3.44 -19.94 6.53
CA LEU A 34 -3.25 -18.51 6.27
C LEU A 34 -2.45 -17.86 7.38
N SER A 35 -1.44 -17.12 6.99
CA SER A 35 -0.69 -16.19 7.82
C SER A 35 -0.88 -14.76 7.31
N PHE A 36 -0.79 -13.80 8.22
CA PHE A 36 -0.97 -12.38 7.92
C PHE A 36 0.23 -11.62 8.47
N THR A 37 0.63 -10.54 7.83
CA THR A 37 1.61 -9.63 8.39
C THR A 37 1.19 -8.18 8.16
N THR A 38 1.47 -7.35 9.15
CA THR A 38 1.29 -5.90 9.12
C THR A 38 2.62 -5.16 9.19
N ASP A 39 3.74 -5.90 9.21
CA ASP A 39 5.07 -5.32 9.16
C ASP A 39 5.27 -4.60 7.82
N TYR A 40 5.60 -3.31 7.88
CA TYR A 40 5.88 -2.49 6.68
C TYR A 40 7.03 -3.07 5.83
N ARG A 41 7.94 -3.85 6.41
CA ARG A 41 9.04 -4.51 5.68
C ARG A 41 8.54 -5.49 4.62
N ALA A 42 7.34 -6.05 4.79
CA ALA A 42 6.73 -6.95 3.80
C ALA A 42 6.48 -6.29 2.43
N PHE A 43 6.46 -4.95 2.36
CA PHE A 43 6.36 -4.23 1.09
C PHE A 43 7.65 -4.29 0.26
N PHE A 44 8.77 -4.75 0.83
CA PHE A 44 10.06 -4.81 0.21
C PHE A 44 10.50 -6.25 -0.01
N SER A 45 11.09 -6.54 -1.17
CA SER A 45 11.66 -7.86 -1.42
C SER A 45 12.97 -8.04 -0.63
N GLU A 46 13.28 -9.27 -0.26
CA GLU A 46 14.53 -9.62 0.46
C GLU A 46 15.82 -9.15 -0.26
N ASP A 47 15.76 -9.02 -1.59
CA ASP A 47 16.86 -8.52 -2.40
C ASP A 47 16.90 -6.99 -2.53
N ASN A 48 15.96 -6.29 -1.90
CA ASN A 48 15.88 -4.84 -1.98
C ASN A 48 17.10 -4.20 -1.29
N PRO A 49 17.87 -3.33 -1.99
CA PRO A 49 19.07 -2.73 -1.43
C PRO A 49 18.80 -1.81 -0.24
N ASP A 50 17.63 -1.14 -0.22
CA ASP A 50 17.27 -0.24 0.88
C ASP A 50 16.88 -1.04 2.14
N LEU A 51 16.22 -2.21 1.97
CA LEU A 51 15.93 -3.12 3.08
C LEU A 51 17.23 -3.71 3.64
N LYS A 52 18.15 -4.18 2.79
CA LYS A 52 19.44 -4.69 3.22
C LYS A 52 20.28 -3.65 3.98
N GLN A 53 20.20 -2.39 3.56
CA GLN A 53 20.86 -1.28 4.28
C GLN A 53 20.23 -1.05 5.64
N LEU A 54 18.90 -1.09 5.75
CA LEU A 54 18.21 -0.99 7.03
C LEU A 54 18.56 -2.16 7.95
N GLU A 55 18.53 -3.39 7.45
CA GLU A 55 18.92 -4.60 8.20
C GLU A 55 20.39 -4.53 8.68
N PHE A 56 21.30 -4.00 7.85
CA PHE A 56 22.68 -3.77 8.26
C PHE A 56 22.77 -2.78 9.42
N ILE A 57 21.99 -1.70 9.39
CA ILE A 57 21.91 -0.75 10.50
C ILE A 57 21.41 -1.44 11.76
N GLU A 58 20.33 -2.18 11.66
CA GLU A 58 19.71 -2.88 12.80
C GLU A 58 20.58 -3.98 13.42
N GLN A 59 21.48 -4.59 12.64
CA GLN A 59 22.43 -5.58 13.13
C GLN A 59 23.62 -4.97 13.86
N ASN A 60 24.03 -3.76 13.49
CA ASN A 60 25.22 -3.11 14.03
C ASN A 60 24.94 -2.02 15.08
N PHE A 61 23.71 -1.51 15.10
CA PHE A 61 23.28 -0.43 16.00
C PHE A 61 21.96 -0.80 16.68
N ALA A 62 21.55 -0.02 17.65
CA ALA A 62 20.24 -0.18 18.27
C ALA A 62 19.14 -0.03 17.19
N ARG A 63 18.16 -0.95 17.21
CA ARG A 63 17.05 -0.98 16.25
C ARG A 63 16.20 0.27 16.31
N ALA A 64 15.61 0.63 15.16
CA ALA A 64 14.75 1.80 15.03
C ALA A 64 13.29 1.57 15.47
N GLU A 65 13.00 0.50 16.21
CA GLU A 65 11.67 0.19 16.72
C GLU A 65 11.35 1.09 17.92
N THR A 66 10.61 2.16 17.65
CA THR A 66 10.36 3.21 18.64
C THR A 66 8.88 3.46 18.87
N LEU A 67 8.55 3.80 20.12
CA LEU A 67 7.32 4.45 20.52
C LEU A 67 7.66 5.86 20.98
N VAL A 68 7.01 6.85 20.42
CA VAL A 68 7.15 8.26 20.81
C VAL A 68 5.89 8.69 21.55
N ILE A 69 6.03 9.12 22.78
CA ILE A 69 4.95 9.66 23.60
C ILE A 69 5.19 11.16 23.72
N THR A 70 4.41 11.96 23.02
CA THR A 70 4.50 13.43 23.07
C THR A 70 3.53 13.95 24.13
N LEU A 71 4.02 14.83 25.02
CA LEU A 71 3.26 15.48 26.07
C LEU A 71 3.17 16.97 25.76
N ALA A 72 1.95 17.48 25.67
CA ALA A 72 1.63 18.89 25.46
C ALA A 72 0.79 19.40 26.65
N PRO A 73 1.40 20.03 27.66
CA PRO A 73 0.65 20.68 28.73
C PRO A 73 -0.10 21.90 28.18
N GLU A 74 -1.37 22.08 28.58
CA GLU A 74 -2.25 23.17 28.08
C GLU A 74 -1.68 24.56 28.33
N ASP A 75 -0.90 24.73 29.39
CA ASP A 75 -0.23 26.00 29.76
C ASP A 75 1.17 26.17 29.14
N GLY A 76 1.63 25.18 28.34
CA GLY A 76 2.99 25.16 27.76
C GLY A 76 4.11 25.00 28.79
N ALA A 77 3.81 24.64 30.03
CA ALA A 77 4.77 24.61 31.12
C ALA A 77 5.41 23.21 31.29
N VAL A 78 6.26 22.79 30.35
CA VAL A 78 6.99 21.52 30.42
C VAL A 78 7.77 21.34 31.72
N PHE A 79 8.34 22.40 32.25
CA PHE A 79 9.13 22.36 33.51
C PHE A 79 8.29 22.59 34.76
N SER A 80 6.95 22.51 34.71
CA SER A 80 6.09 22.46 35.89
C SER A 80 6.36 21.20 36.71
N ALA A 81 5.97 21.17 38.00
CA ALA A 81 6.13 19.99 38.82
C ALA A 81 5.30 18.82 38.27
N ASP A 82 4.04 19.08 37.89
CA ASP A 82 3.11 18.06 37.42
C ASP A 82 3.59 17.45 36.08
N THR A 83 4.06 18.27 35.13
CA THR A 83 4.57 17.78 33.86
C THR A 83 5.86 16.98 34.04
N LEU A 84 6.78 17.41 34.91
CA LEU A 84 8.00 16.64 35.19
C LEU A 84 7.69 15.30 35.88
N ASP A 85 6.71 15.26 36.79
CA ASP A 85 6.26 14.02 37.41
C ASP A 85 5.56 13.11 36.38
N ALA A 86 4.80 13.68 35.44
CA ALA A 86 4.22 12.95 34.31
C ALA A 86 5.30 12.31 33.42
N VAL A 87 6.33 13.08 33.05
CA VAL A 87 7.45 12.57 32.23
C VAL A 87 8.19 11.44 32.96
N ARG A 88 8.51 11.61 34.27
CA ARG A 88 9.16 10.57 35.07
C ARG A 88 8.32 9.30 35.13
N TRP A 89 7.04 9.43 35.48
CA TRP A 89 6.13 8.30 35.58
C TRP A 89 6.03 7.54 34.25
N LEU A 90 5.81 8.26 33.15
CA LEU A 90 5.71 7.65 31.83
C LEU A 90 7.03 7.01 31.38
N SER A 91 8.18 7.64 31.64
CA SER A 91 9.50 7.06 31.34
C SER A 91 9.71 5.75 32.10
N ASP A 92 9.39 5.72 33.40
CA ASP A 92 9.46 4.54 34.24
C ASP A 92 8.53 3.41 33.75
N GLN A 93 7.30 3.74 33.34
CA GLN A 93 6.35 2.75 32.85
C GLN A 93 6.69 2.29 31.43
N ALA A 94 7.19 3.17 30.58
CA ALA A 94 7.62 2.82 29.22
C ALA A 94 8.79 1.82 29.22
N LEU A 95 9.73 1.97 30.18
CA LEU A 95 10.82 1.00 30.35
C LEU A 95 10.33 -0.40 30.76
N ARG A 96 9.13 -0.50 31.35
CA ARG A 96 8.51 -1.78 31.76
C ARG A 96 7.62 -2.41 30.69
N LEU A 97 7.46 -1.75 29.55
CA LEU A 97 6.72 -2.33 28.42
C LEU A 97 7.42 -3.61 27.92
N PRO A 98 6.68 -4.56 27.36
CA PRO A 98 7.27 -5.74 26.74
C PRO A 98 8.35 -5.36 25.72
N TYR A 99 9.48 -6.03 25.78
CA TYR A 99 10.61 -5.83 24.86
C TYR A 99 11.30 -4.45 24.92
N ALA A 100 10.94 -3.58 25.85
CA ALA A 100 11.62 -2.29 26.01
C ALA A 100 13.07 -2.49 26.47
N LYS A 101 14.00 -1.75 25.85
CA LYS A 101 15.45 -1.79 26.14
C LYS A 101 15.95 -0.48 26.76
N GLY A 102 15.34 0.62 26.43
CA GLY A 102 15.72 1.92 26.92
C GLY A 102 14.65 2.96 26.67
N VAL A 103 14.76 4.05 27.40
CA VAL A 103 13.87 5.22 27.28
C VAL A 103 14.72 6.46 27.26
N SER A 104 14.43 7.35 26.33
CA SER A 104 15.04 8.69 26.24
C SER A 104 13.98 9.74 26.54
N SER A 105 14.25 10.58 27.52
CA SER A 105 13.39 11.71 27.89
C SER A 105 14.21 12.81 28.57
N ILE A 106 13.62 13.97 28.81
CA ILE A 106 14.31 15.06 29.52
C ILE A 106 14.66 14.68 30.96
N THR A 107 13.96 13.74 31.59
CA THR A 107 14.23 13.22 32.94
C THR A 107 15.30 12.12 32.95
N GLU A 108 15.49 11.45 31.82
CA GLU A 108 16.49 10.40 31.61
C GLU A 108 17.68 10.88 30.77
N TYR A 109 17.92 12.20 30.75
CA TYR A 109 19.03 12.80 30.04
C TYR A 109 20.15 13.17 31.00
N TYR A 110 21.39 12.78 30.67
CA TYR A 110 22.58 12.88 31.48
C TYR A 110 23.65 13.72 30.75
N PRO A 111 23.61 15.05 30.86
CA PRO A 111 24.64 15.92 30.27
C PRO A 111 25.99 15.70 30.92
N ALA A 112 27.03 15.71 30.10
CA ALA A 112 28.42 15.72 30.56
C ALA A 112 28.82 17.11 30.98
N ARG A 113 29.27 17.32 32.22
CA ARG A 113 29.76 18.58 32.74
C ARG A 113 31.19 18.42 33.27
N GLY A 114 32.05 19.40 32.97
CA GLY A 114 33.38 19.46 33.56
C GLY A 114 33.39 20.23 34.89
N ARG A 115 34.06 19.66 35.87
CA ARG A 115 34.30 20.35 37.14
C ARG A 115 35.66 19.97 37.71
N GLU A 116 36.58 20.96 37.81
CA GLU A 116 37.92 20.80 38.39
C GLU A 116 38.74 19.66 37.74
N GLY A 117 38.59 19.47 36.39
CA GLY A 117 39.26 18.43 35.61
C GLY A 117 38.60 17.04 35.71
N GLU A 118 37.46 16.90 36.37
CA GLU A 118 36.68 15.66 36.42
C GLU A 118 35.42 15.74 35.54
N LEU A 119 35.09 14.63 34.93
CA LEU A 119 33.82 14.45 34.20
C LEU A 119 32.69 14.14 35.18
N VAL A 120 31.73 15.03 35.30
CA VAL A 120 30.53 14.85 36.12
C VAL A 120 29.34 14.58 35.21
N VAL A 121 28.76 13.38 35.32
CA VAL A 121 27.57 12.95 34.61
C VAL A 121 26.43 12.78 35.61
N GLN A 122 25.47 13.67 35.56
CA GLN A 122 24.31 13.71 36.45
C GLN A 122 23.05 13.98 35.66
N PRO A 123 21.87 13.54 36.11
CA PRO A 123 20.60 13.80 35.40
C PRO A 123 20.43 15.34 35.27
N LEU A 124 19.91 15.75 34.09
CA LEU A 124 19.57 17.17 33.86
C LEU A 124 18.53 17.65 34.88
N ILE A 125 17.57 16.80 35.20
CA ILE A 125 16.50 17.09 36.16
C ILE A 125 16.73 16.23 37.42
N PRO A 126 17.25 16.82 38.53
CA PRO A 126 17.48 16.10 39.78
C PRO A 126 16.18 15.53 40.35
N GLU A 127 16.30 14.44 41.14
CA GLU A 127 15.17 13.90 41.89
C GLU A 127 14.70 14.83 43.01
N GLY A 128 13.40 14.85 43.26
CA GLY A 128 12.78 15.62 44.35
C GLY A 128 12.23 17.00 43.95
N PRO A 129 11.69 17.75 44.92
CA PRO A 129 11.01 19.01 44.64
C PRO A 129 12.01 20.09 44.22
N LEU A 130 11.74 20.75 43.11
CA LEU A 130 12.55 21.84 42.56
C LEU A 130 11.94 23.20 42.89
N THR A 131 12.80 24.16 43.26
CA THR A 131 12.40 25.57 43.40
C THR A 131 12.13 26.17 42.02
N ASP A 132 11.37 27.28 41.96
CA ASP A 132 11.10 27.99 40.70
C ASP A 132 12.38 28.47 40.01
N SER A 133 13.34 28.94 40.79
CA SER A 133 14.64 29.35 40.27
C SER A 133 15.46 28.19 39.71
N ALA A 134 15.39 27.00 40.32
CA ALA A 134 16.05 25.82 39.81
C ALA A 134 15.38 25.33 38.50
N ARG A 135 14.03 25.31 38.43
CA ARG A 135 13.31 25.00 37.21
C ARG A 135 13.64 25.94 36.04
N ALA A 136 13.72 27.22 36.32
CA ALA A 136 14.12 28.22 35.33
C ALA A 136 15.54 28.00 34.79
N ALA A 137 16.48 27.66 35.70
CA ALA A 137 17.87 27.37 35.31
C ALA A 137 17.97 26.09 34.48
N ILE A 138 17.27 25.01 34.89
CA ILE A 138 17.21 23.75 34.14
C ILE A 138 16.58 23.98 32.76
N ARG A 139 15.49 24.77 32.67
CA ARG A 139 14.87 25.10 31.39
C ARG A 139 15.84 25.82 30.46
N ALA A 140 16.60 26.78 30.97
CA ALA A 140 17.59 27.53 30.18
C ALA A 140 18.71 26.59 29.68
N GLU A 141 19.21 25.70 30.55
CA GLU A 141 20.20 24.70 30.17
C GLU A 141 19.66 23.71 29.12
N ALA A 142 18.43 23.19 29.31
CA ALA A 142 17.79 22.28 28.40
C ALA A 142 17.60 22.88 27.01
N LEU A 143 17.14 24.13 26.92
CA LEU A 143 16.91 24.81 25.64
C LEU A 143 18.22 25.17 24.92
N ALA A 144 19.32 25.31 25.66
CA ALA A 144 20.65 25.55 25.09
C ALA A 144 21.34 24.28 24.59
N ASP A 145 20.86 23.08 24.99
CA ASP A 145 21.46 21.81 24.60
C ASP A 145 20.81 21.28 23.30
N GLU A 146 21.51 21.44 22.19
CA GLU A 146 21.05 20.98 20.89
C GLU A 146 20.82 19.44 20.79
N ARG A 147 21.36 18.65 21.73
CA ARG A 147 21.19 17.18 21.72
C ARG A 147 19.79 16.74 22.10
N ILE A 148 19.07 17.54 22.91
CA ILE A 148 17.70 17.22 23.33
C ILE A 148 16.66 18.12 22.68
N THR A 149 17.01 19.38 22.38
CA THR A 149 16.10 20.34 21.74
C THR A 149 15.79 19.92 20.31
N GLY A 150 14.50 19.84 19.96
CA GLY A 150 14.01 19.31 18.68
C GLY A 150 14.05 17.77 18.56
N ILE A 151 14.23 17.05 19.68
CA ILE A 151 14.05 15.58 19.78
C ILE A 151 13.16 15.23 20.96
N MET A 152 13.57 15.57 22.17
CA MET A 152 12.88 15.30 23.44
C MET A 152 12.20 16.54 24.03
N LEU A 153 12.61 17.72 23.57
CA LEU A 153 12.07 19.02 23.99
C LEU A 153 11.85 19.89 22.75
N ALA A 154 10.67 20.48 22.63
CA ALA A 154 10.37 21.46 21.58
C ALA A 154 11.29 22.68 21.70
N ARG A 155 11.53 23.38 20.58
CA ARG A 155 12.44 24.54 20.54
C ARG A 155 11.98 25.70 21.45
N ASP A 156 10.65 25.82 21.62
CA ASP A 156 10.04 26.85 22.49
C ASP A 156 9.87 26.35 23.93
N GLY A 157 10.08 25.06 24.17
CA GLY A 157 10.07 24.44 25.49
C GLY A 157 8.67 24.27 26.07
N ASP A 158 7.64 24.14 25.23
CA ASP A 158 6.22 23.98 25.56
C ASP A 158 5.69 22.56 25.32
N VAL A 159 6.42 21.73 24.56
CA VAL A 159 6.12 20.33 24.32
C VAL A 159 7.35 19.48 24.63
N THR A 160 7.13 18.28 25.19
CA THR A 160 8.20 17.32 25.47
C THR A 160 7.84 15.93 25.00
N GLY A 161 8.84 15.09 24.73
CA GLY A 161 8.68 13.74 24.25
C GLY A 161 9.46 12.70 25.04
N ILE A 162 8.89 11.51 25.10
CA ILE A 162 9.51 10.29 25.65
C ILE A 162 9.64 9.32 24.47
N ILE A 163 10.84 8.83 24.22
CA ILE A 163 11.14 7.87 23.17
C ILE A 163 11.51 6.55 23.82
N ALA A 164 10.63 5.56 23.74
CA ALA A 164 10.93 4.18 24.15
C ALA A 164 11.48 3.39 22.97
N HIS A 165 12.59 2.68 23.20
CA HIS A 165 13.29 1.84 22.23
C HIS A 165 13.02 0.37 22.53
N PHE A 166 12.68 -0.39 21.49
CA PHE A 166 12.33 -1.81 21.60
C PHE A 166 13.29 -2.69 20.82
N GLU A 167 13.43 -3.92 21.30
CA GLU A 167 14.12 -4.99 20.60
C GLU A 167 13.19 -6.21 20.54
N LEU A 168 12.44 -6.31 19.43
CA LEU A 168 11.52 -7.41 19.21
C LEU A 168 12.28 -8.69 18.85
N PRO A 169 11.87 -9.88 19.35
CA PRO A 169 12.48 -11.17 19.02
C PRO A 169 12.27 -11.55 17.54
N HIS A 170 11.22 -11.04 16.89
CA HIS A 170 10.79 -11.38 15.52
C HIS A 170 10.44 -12.86 15.32
N GLU A 171 10.10 -13.59 16.37
CA GLU A 171 9.57 -14.94 16.28
C GLU A 171 8.09 -14.93 15.87
N THR A 172 7.32 -13.97 16.40
CA THR A 172 5.89 -13.74 16.11
C THR A 172 5.62 -12.24 16.05
N PRO A 173 6.09 -11.55 14.98
CA PRO A 173 6.11 -10.08 14.92
C PRO A 173 4.74 -9.42 15.18
N GLU A 174 3.65 -9.98 14.61
CA GLU A 174 2.30 -9.45 14.80
C GLU A 174 1.84 -9.49 16.26
N LYS A 175 2.17 -10.59 16.97
CA LYS A 175 1.83 -10.73 18.38
C LYS A 175 2.69 -9.81 19.24
N GLU A 176 3.98 -9.73 18.94
CA GLU A 176 4.93 -8.87 19.66
C GLU A 176 4.52 -7.40 19.58
N ILE A 177 4.15 -6.93 18.37
CA ILE A 177 3.63 -5.58 18.14
C ILE A 177 2.33 -5.33 18.91
N GLN A 178 1.39 -6.29 18.86
CA GLN A 178 0.13 -6.18 19.59
C GLN A 178 0.33 -6.19 21.12
N ASP A 179 1.28 -6.99 21.62
CA ASP A 179 1.61 -7.04 23.06
C ASP A 179 2.12 -5.67 23.53
N VAL A 180 3.02 -5.01 22.77
CA VAL A 180 3.50 -3.66 23.05
C VAL A 180 2.37 -2.64 22.97
N ALA A 181 1.58 -2.66 21.90
CA ALA A 181 0.51 -1.70 21.69
C ALA A 181 -0.57 -1.78 22.77
N ASN A 182 -0.99 -2.99 23.15
CA ASN A 182 -1.97 -3.20 24.22
C ASN A 182 -1.41 -2.76 25.58
N ALA A 183 -0.15 -3.11 25.90
CA ALA A 183 0.49 -2.66 27.13
C ALA A 183 0.65 -1.12 27.17
N THR A 184 0.90 -0.48 26.01
CA THR A 184 0.94 0.98 25.88
C THR A 184 -0.44 1.59 26.15
N ARG A 185 -1.52 1.06 25.58
CA ARG A 185 -2.89 1.53 25.85
C ARG A 185 -3.26 1.40 27.32
N ASP A 186 -2.90 0.27 27.95
CA ASP A 186 -3.11 0.04 29.39
C ASP A 186 -2.28 1.02 30.25
N MET A 187 -1.06 1.33 29.83
CA MET A 187 -0.22 2.33 30.47
C MET A 187 -0.86 3.71 30.39
N MET A 188 -1.33 4.13 29.21
CA MET A 188 -1.98 5.43 29.02
C MET A 188 -3.32 5.52 29.80
N ALA A 189 -4.08 4.44 29.89
CA ALA A 189 -5.29 4.40 30.70
C ALA A 189 -5.00 4.56 32.22
N ARG A 190 -3.86 4.05 32.72
CA ARG A 190 -3.38 4.27 34.07
C ARG A 190 -2.82 5.68 34.27
N PHE A 191 -2.15 6.23 33.25
CA PHE A 191 -1.67 7.61 33.26
C PHE A 191 -2.80 8.60 33.45
N ALA A 192 -3.90 8.45 32.70
CA ALA A 192 -5.07 9.32 32.79
C ALA A 192 -5.73 9.33 34.20
N GLN A 193 -5.39 8.40 35.09
CA GLN A 193 -5.87 8.35 36.46
C GLN A 193 -4.91 9.00 37.46
N GLN A 194 -3.74 9.45 37.01
CA GLN A 194 -2.76 10.09 37.87
C GLN A 194 -3.15 11.55 38.14
N PRO A 195 -2.88 12.08 39.33
CA PRO A 195 -3.27 13.45 39.67
C PRO A 195 -2.53 14.53 38.85
N PHE A 196 -1.36 14.20 38.32
CA PHE A 196 -0.56 15.10 37.48
C PHE A 196 -0.89 14.99 35.97
N ALA A 197 -1.85 14.16 35.58
CA ALA A 197 -2.24 14.01 34.17
C ALA A 197 -3.21 15.10 33.69
N ASP A 198 -3.86 15.79 34.62
CA ASP A 198 -4.84 16.84 34.30
C ASP A 198 -4.16 17.99 33.54
N GLY A 199 -4.78 18.44 32.42
CA GLY A 199 -4.25 19.49 31.57
C GLY A 199 -3.04 19.08 30.71
N ILE A 200 -2.74 17.77 30.56
CA ILE A 200 -1.68 17.29 29.68
C ILE A 200 -2.30 16.44 28.56
N THR A 201 -2.24 16.95 27.34
CA THR A 201 -2.60 16.14 26.16
C THR A 201 -1.42 15.26 25.76
N THR A 202 -1.71 14.00 25.41
CA THR A 202 -0.69 13.03 25.01
C THR A 202 -0.95 12.48 23.62
N HIS A 203 0.11 12.31 22.82
CA HIS A 203 0.07 11.75 21.48
C HIS A 203 1.03 10.57 21.36
N LEU A 204 0.59 9.49 20.70
CA LEU A 204 1.37 8.27 20.51
C LEU A 204 1.77 8.11 19.06
N ALA A 205 3.06 8.18 18.77
CA ALA A 205 3.64 8.08 17.44
C ALA A 205 4.79 7.05 17.39
N GLY A 206 5.51 6.98 16.28
CA GLY A 206 6.63 6.06 16.09
C GLY A 206 6.27 4.78 15.34
N VAL A 207 7.30 3.97 15.02
CA VAL A 207 7.16 2.77 14.17
C VAL A 207 6.25 1.71 14.81
N MET A 208 6.28 1.58 16.13
CA MET A 208 5.40 0.64 16.84
C MET A 208 3.92 0.99 16.64
N MET A 209 3.58 2.27 16.71
CA MET A 209 2.21 2.75 16.49
C MET A 209 1.81 2.72 15.01
N LEU A 210 2.75 2.87 14.08
CA LEU A 210 2.52 2.66 12.64
C LEU A 210 2.07 1.21 12.37
N ASN A 211 2.82 0.24 12.86
CA ASN A 211 2.51 -1.18 12.67
C ASN A 211 1.18 -1.56 13.34
N ASP A 212 0.90 -1.02 14.52
CA ASP A 212 -0.36 -1.19 15.22
C ASP A 212 -1.55 -0.61 14.43
N ALA A 213 -1.42 0.62 13.92
CA ALA A 213 -2.43 1.25 13.06
C ALA A 213 -2.70 0.47 11.77
N MET A 214 -1.65 -0.08 11.15
CA MET A 214 -1.79 -0.98 10.00
C MET A 214 -2.56 -2.26 10.37
N SER A 215 -2.29 -2.83 11.55
CA SER A 215 -2.98 -4.02 12.06
C SER A 215 -4.46 -3.74 12.34
N ASP A 216 -4.76 -2.67 13.05
CA ASP A 216 -6.13 -2.27 13.38
C ASP A 216 -6.95 -2.01 12.11
N THR A 217 -6.36 -1.35 11.12
CA THR A 217 -6.99 -1.10 9.82
C THR A 217 -7.28 -2.40 9.08
N LEU A 218 -6.30 -3.31 8.98
CA LEU A 218 -6.45 -4.61 8.31
C LEU A 218 -7.57 -5.44 8.95
N LEU A 219 -7.57 -5.52 10.28
CA LEU A 219 -8.60 -6.25 11.03
C LEU A 219 -9.97 -5.58 10.93
N GLY A 220 -10.01 -4.24 10.92
CA GLY A 220 -11.21 -3.45 10.70
C GLY A 220 -11.84 -3.73 9.34
N GLU A 221 -11.05 -3.71 8.26
CA GLU A 221 -11.51 -4.06 6.91
C GLU A 221 -12.01 -5.51 6.83
N ALA A 222 -11.30 -6.45 7.42
CA ALA A 222 -11.70 -7.86 7.42
C ALA A 222 -13.02 -8.09 8.15
N ARG A 223 -13.32 -7.33 9.20
CA ARG A 223 -14.53 -7.45 10.02
C ARG A 223 -15.73 -6.69 9.47
N SER A 224 -15.53 -5.57 8.80
CA SER A 224 -16.59 -4.67 8.35
C SER A 224 -16.71 -4.59 6.82
N LEU A 225 -15.67 -4.14 6.13
CA LEU A 225 -15.70 -3.86 4.71
C LEU A 225 -16.03 -5.11 3.88
N TYR A 226 -15.35 -6.23 4.11
CA TYR A 226 -15.56 -7.44 3.32
C TYR A 226 -16.95 -8.06 3.49
N PRO A 227 -17.50 -8.25 4.72
CA PRO A 227 -18.89 -8.69 4.86
C PRO A 227 -19.91 -7.75 4.22
N ILE A 228 -19.73 -6.42 4.36
CA ILE A 228 -20.61 -5.44 3.72
C ILE A 228 -20.53 -5.57 2.19
N ALA A 229 -19.34 -5.67 1.63
CA ALA A 229 -19.14 -5.86 0.21
C ALA A 229 -19.82 -7.14 -0.30
N PHE A 230 -19.71 -8.24 0.42
CA PHE A 230 -20.44 -9.50 0.11
C PHE A 230 -21.95 -9.28 0.08
N VAL A 231 -22.51 -8.66 1.10
CA VAL A 231 -23.96 -8.42 1.18
C VAL A 231 -24.44 -7.51 0.06
N VAL A 232 -23.76 -6.38 -0.17
CA VAL A 232 -24.11 -5.44 -1.25
C VAL A 232 -24.03 -6.12 -2.63
N MET A 233 -22.96 -6.87 -2.90
CA MET A 233 -22.78 -7.59 -4.14
C MET A 233 -23.89 -8.63 -4.36
N PHE A 234 -24.27 -9.40 -3.33
CA PHE A 234 -25.31 -10.42 -3.44
C PHE A 234 -26.69 -9.81 -3.63
N LEU A 235 -26.98 -8.71 -2.94
CA LEU A 235 -28.24 -7.96 -3.15
C LEU A 235 -28.32 -7.38 -4.56
N LEU A 236 -27.22 -6.78 -5.03
CA LEU A 236 -27.13 -6.21 -6.38
C LEU A 236 -27.33 -7.31 -7.45
N LEU A 237 -26.67 -8.46 -7.30
CA LEU A 237 -26.86 -9.60 -8.20
C LEU A 237 -28.29 -10.11 -8.18
N GLY A 238 -28.92 -10.21 -7.02
CA GLY A 238 -30.32 -10.60 -6.87
C GLY A 238 -31.27 -9.66 -7.61
N LEU A 239 -31.04 -8.35 -7.49
CA LEU A 239 -31.80 -7.30 -8.16
C LEU A 239 -31.63 -7.35 -9.68
N LEU A 240 -30.40 -7.50 -10.16
CA LEU A 240 -30.06 -7.47 -11.59
C LEU A 240 -30.46 -8.76 -12.32
N LEU A 241 -30.19 -9.92 -11.71
CA LEU A 241 -30.54 -11.22 -12.31
C LEU A 241 -32.04 -11.57 -12.19
N ARG A 242 -32.76 -10.98 -11.25
CA ARG A 242 -34.21 -11.17 -11.04
C ARG A 242 -34.64 -12.63 -10.94
N SER A 243 -33.74 -13.52 -10.61
CA SER A 243 -33.94 -14.97 -10.54
C SER A 243 -33.15 -15.56 -9.38
N PHE A 244 -33.84 -16.02 -8.36
CA PHE A 244 -33.22 -16.67 -7.21
C PHE A 244 -32.26 -17.81 -7.61
N THR A 245 -32.67 -18.64 -8.59
CA THR A 245 -31.84 -19.76 -9.05
C THR A 245 -30.58 -19.30 -9.77
N ALA A 246 -30.64 -18.24 -10.57
CA ALA A 246 -29.50 -17.67 -11.24
C ALA A 246 -28.55 -16.99 -10.22
N THR A 247 -29.11 -16.21 -9.30
CA THR A 247 -28.34 -15.54 -8.25
C THR A 247 -27.63 -16.56 -7.36
N ALA A 248 -28.32 -17.59 -6.88
CA ALA A 248 -27.72 -18.63 -6.03
C ALA A 248 -26.62 -19.43 -6.77
N ALA A 249 -26.80 -19.71 -8.08
CA ALA A 249 -25.75 -20.32 -8.88
C ALA A 249 -24.50 -19.46 -8.99
N THR A 250 -24.68 -18.16 -9.25
CA THR A 250 -23.59 -17.18 -9.32
C THR A 250 -22.86 -17.06 -7.99
N ILE A 251 -23.60 -16.92 -6.87
CA ILE A 251 -23.05 -16.88 -5.52
C ILE A 251 -22.21 -18.14 -5.21
N ALA A 252 -22.72 -19.33 -5.58
CA ALA A 252 -21.98 -20.57 -5.36
C ALA A 252 -20.63 -20.56 -6.10
N VAL A 253 -20.60 -20.15 -7.37
CA VAL A 253 -19.34 -20.04 -8.15
C VAL A 253 -18.41 -19.00 -7.54
N ILE A 254 -18.93 -17.85 -7.12
CA ILE A 254 -18.15 -16.80 -6.45
C ILE A 254 -17.49 -17.35 -5.18
N LEU A 255 -18.25 -18.00 -4.30
CA LEU A 255 -17.71 -18.55 -3.05
C LEU A 255 -16.67 -19.64 -3.29
N MET A 256 -16.91 -20.51 -4.28
CA MET A 256 -15.95 -21.54 -4.68
C MET A 256 -14.66 -20.92 -5.19
N SER A 257 -14.73 -19.85 -5.99
CA SER A 257 -13.57 -19.18 -6.58
C SER A 257 -12.80 -18.37 -5.53
N ALA A 258 -13.49 -17.58 -4.72
CA ALA A 258 -12.88 -16.81 -3.64
C ALA A 258 -12.25 -17.72 -2.57
N GLY A 259 -12.94 -18.79 -2.19
CA GLY A 259 -12.39 -19.81 -1.27
C GLY A 259 -11.14 -20.49 -1.85
N THR A 260 -11.14 -20.82 -3.13
CA THR A 260 -9.97 -21.37 -3.83
C THR A 260 -8.80 -20.38 -3.84
N THR A 261 -9.07 -19.08 -4.07
CA THR A 261 -8.06 -18.03 -4.06
C THR A 261 -7.40 -17.90 -2.69
N MET A 262 -8.19 -17.75 -1.64
CA MET A 262 -7.69 -17.64 -0.28
C MET A 262 -7.00 -18.92 0.19
N GLY A 263 -7.58 -20.07 -0.14
CA GLY A 263 -6.97 -21.35 0.18
C GLY A 263 -5.65 -21.59 -0.56
N ALA A 264 -5.51 -21.10 -1.79
CA ALA A 264 -4.25 -21.16 -2.53
C ALA A 264 -3.15 -20.37 -1.82
N ALA A 265 -3.46 -19.22 -1.22
CA ALA A 265 -2.50 -18.46 -0.42
C ALA A 265 -1.94 -19.32 0.73
N GLY A 266 -2.81 -19.98 1.51
CA GLY A 266 -2.36 -20.85 2.59
C GLY A 266 -1.57 -22.08 2.12
N TRP A 267 -1.99 -22.74 1.04
CA TRP A 267 -1.25 -23.88 0.48
C TRP A 267 0.13 -23.52 -0.06
N LEU A 268 0.28 -22.31 -0.60
CA LEU A 268 1.54 -21.80 -1.15
C LEU A 268 2.43 -21.13 -0.08
N GLY A 269 1.96 -21.01 1.16
CA GLY A 269 2.69 -20.34 2.23
C GLY A 269 2.84 -18.83 2.02
N ILE A 270 1.90 -18.21 1.28
CA ILE A 270 1.91 -16.76 1.05
C ILE A 270 1.37 -16.07 2.30
N THR A 271 2.21 -15.25 2.93
CA THR A 271 1.80 -14.37 4.03
C THR A 271 1.01 -13.18 3.48
N LEU A 272 -0.25 -13.06 3.90
CA LEU A 272 -1.14 -12.02 3.40
C LEU A 272 -0.82 -10.67 4.05
N THR A 273 -0.83 -9.65 3.21
CA THR A 273 -0.75 -8.23 3.57
C THR A 273 -2.04 -7.52 3.18
N SER A 274 -2.23 -6.26 3.54
CA SER A 274 -3.44 -5.50 3.15
C SER A 274 -3.71 -5.55 1.62
N PRO A 275 -2.76 -5.30 0.71
CA PRO A 275 -3.01 -5.45 -0.72
C PRO A 275 -3.37 -6.87 -1.16
N SER A 276 -2.65 -7.90 -0.71
CA SER A 276 -2.88 -9.27 -1.16
C SER A 276 -4.19 -9.88 -0.59
N LEU A 277 -4.63 -9.42 0.58
CA LEU A 277 -5.91 -9.82 1.17
C LEU A 277 -7.11 -9.40 0.29
N THR A 278 -6.99 -8.27 -0.44
CA THR A 278 -8.06 -7.81 -1.35
C THR A 278 -8.29 -8.77 -2.52
N ALA A 279 -7.39 -9.72 -2.79
CA ALA A 279 -7.52 -10.69 -3.89
C ALA A 279 -8.85 -11.46 -3.84
N GLY A 280 -9.31 -11.84 -2.63
CA GLY A 280 -10.59 -12.53 -2.47
C GLY A 280 -11.79 -11.71 -2.95
N LEU A 281 -11.81 -10.42 -2.65
CA LEU A 281 -12.87 -9.50 -3.05
C LEU A 281 -12.79 -9.16 -4.55
N VAL A 282 -11.59 -9.00 -5.09
CA VAL A 282 -11.37 -8.81 -6.52
C VAL A 282 -11.86 -10.02 -7.31
N VAL A 283 -11.50 -11.23 -6.90
CA VAL A 283 -11.99 -12.49 -7.56
C VAL A 283 -13.50 -12.61 -7.44
N MET A 284 -14.09 -12.23 -6.31
CA MET A 284 -15.52 -12.23 -6.12
C MET A 284 -16.23 -11.35 -7.17
N THR A 285 -15.70 -10.17 -7.46
CA THR A 285 -16.28 -9.28 -8.48
C THR A 285 -16.10 -9.81 -9.89
N LEU A 286 -14.93 -10.40 -10.20
CA LEU A 286 -14.61 -10.92 -11.53
C LEU A 286 -15.36 -12.21 -11.86
N ALA A 287 -15.55 -13.12 -10.90
CA ALA A 287 -16.27 -14.38 -11.08
C ALA A 287 -17.75 -14.20 -11.49
N VAL A 288 -18.30 -13.00 -11.27
CA VAL A 288 -19.67 -12.66 -11.72
C VAL A 288 -19.78 -12.69 -13.23
N ALA A 289 -18.77 -12.21 -13.96
CA ALA A 289 -18.83 -12.00 -15.40
C ALA A 289 -19.13 -13.29 -16.16
N ASP A 290 -18.38 -14.35 -15.92
CA ASP A 290 -18.56 -15.66 -16.56
C ASP A 290 -19.98 -16.21 -16.36
N CYS A 291 -20.47 -16.12 -15.13
CA CYS A 291 -21.82 -16.58 -14.78
C CYS A 291 -22.90 -15.76 -15.47
N VAL A 292 -22.79 -14.43 -15.47
CA VAL A 292 -23.79 -13.53 -16.05
C VAL A 292 -23.88 -13.72 -17.56
N HIS A 293 -22.75 -13.86 -18.26
CA HIS A 293 -22.74 -14.12 -19.71
C HIS A 293 -23.43 -15.45 -20.07
N MET A 294 -23.18 -16.52 -19.33
CA MET A 294 -23.83 -17.82 -19.53
C MET A 294 -25.33 -17.75 -19.21
N LEU A 295 -25.69 -17.17 -18.05
CA LEU A 295 -27.08 -17.14 -17.57
C LEU A 295 -27.96 -16.20 -18.41
N SER A 296 -27.41 -15.06 -18.89
CA SER A 296 -28.10 -14.14 -19.78
C SER A 296 -28.42 -14.80 -21.13
N THR A 297 -27.46 -15.56 -21.67
CA THR A 297 -27.68 -16.32 -22.91
C THR A 297 -28.76 -17.42 -22.72
N ILE A 298 -28.74 -18.15 -21.61
CA ILE A 298 -29.77 -19.14 -21.26
C ILE A 298 -31.12 -18.44 -21.13
N GLY A 299 -31.20 -17.31 -20.44
CA GLY A 299 -32.43 -16.55 -20.29
C GLY A 299 -33.00 -16.06 -21.61
N LEU A 300 -32.15 -15.53 -22.50
CA LEU A 300 -32.57 -15.10 -23.84
C LEU A 300 -33.19 -16.26 -24.66
N ARG A 301 -32.56 -17.43 -24.63
CA ARG A 301 -33.07 -18.63 -25.36
C ARG A 301 -34.35 -19.18 -24.72
N ALA A 302 -34.47 -19.12 -23.40
CA ALA A 302 -35.71 -19.50 -22.71
C ALA A 302 -36.88 -18.62 -23.11
N VAL A 303 -36.72 -17.30 -23.30
CA VAL A 303 -37.74 -16.37 -23.81
C VAL A 303 -38.14 -16.70 -25.25
N GLN A 304 -37.22 -17.27 -26.04
CA GLN A 304 -37.47 -17.73 -27.41
C GLN A 304 -38.14 -19.09 -27.48
N GLY A 305 -38.39 -19.78 -26.35
CA GLY A 305 -39.09 -21.05 -26.26
C GLY A 305 -38.21 -22.30 -26.24
N ASP A 306 -36.88 -22.13 -26.12
CA ASP A 306 -35.97 -23.27 -26.03
C ASP A 306 -36.15 -24.04 -24.71
N THR A 307 -35.92 -25.36 -24.79
CA THR A 307 -35.83 -26.17 -23.57
C THR A 307 -34.59 -25.81 -22.74
N PRO A 308 -34.57 -26.06 -21.43
CA PRO A 308 -33.41 -25.78 -20.60
C PRO A 308 -32.12 -26.43 -21.13
N ARG A 309 -32.21 -27.65 -21.69
CA ARG A 309 -31.06 -28.36 -22.25
C ARG A 309 -30.55 -27.72 -23.54
N THR A 310 -31.45 -27.33 -24.46
CA THR A 310 -31.05 -26.67 -25.72
C THR A 310 -30.51 -25.29 -25.46
N ALA A 311 -31.09 -24.53 -24.53
CA ALA A 311 -30.60 -23.21 -24.09
C ALA A 311 -29.19 -23.32 -23.49
N MET A 312 -28.92 -24.29 -22.62
CA MET A 312 -27.60 -24.53 -22.04
C MET A 312 -26.56 -24.93 -23.10
N LEU A 313 -26.90 -25.90 -24.01
CA LEU A 313 -25.99 -26.27 -25.10
C LEU A 313 -25.65 -25.08 -25.99
N HIS A 314 -26.63 -24.23 -26.28
CA HIS A 314 -26.40 -22.99 -27.03
C HIS A 314 -25.48 -22.02 -26.25
N SER A 315 -25.74 -21.85 -24.97
CA SER A 315 -24.91 -20.99 -24.13
C SER A 315 -23.44 -21.46 -24.09
N LEU A 316 -23.20 -22.76 -23.88
CA LEU A 316 -21.84 -23.33 -23.93
C LEU A 316 -21.19 -23.20 -25.32
N ARG A 317 -21.98 -23.31 -26.40
CA ARG A 317 -21.43 -23.13 -27.75
C ARG A 317 -20.97 -21.71 -28.03
N VAL A 318 -21.71 -20.75 -27.53
CA VAL A 318 -21.51 -19.35 -27.87
C VAL A 318 -20.51 -18.67 -26.92
N ASN A 319 -20.56 -18.99 -25.64
CA ASN A 319 -19.80 -18.28 -24.59
C ASN A 319 -18.48 -18.96 -24.21
N PHE A 320 -18.26 -20.27 -24.50
CA PHE A 320 -17.06 -21.00 -24.10
C PHE A 320 -15.74 -20.28 -24.51
N LEU A 321 -15.63 -19.94 -25.81
CA LEU A 321 -14.41 -19.33 -26.31
C LEU A 321 -14.23 -17.87 -25.81
N PRO A 322 -15.26 -17.01 -25.84
CA PRO A 322 -15.17 -15.71 -25.20
C PRO A 322 -14.73 -15.78 -23.73
N ILE A 323 -15.43 -16.57 -22.89
CA ILE A 323 -15.12 -16.68 -21.46
C ILE A 323 -13.69 -17.22 -21.24
N LEU A 324 -13.25 -18.23 -22.02
CA LEU A 324 -11.86 -18.70 -21.94
C LEU A 324 -10.87 -17.56 -22.26
N LEU A 325 -11.12 -16.83 -23.33
CA LEU A 325 -10.23 -15.74 -23.74
C LEU A 325 -10.21 -14.61 -22.70
N THR A 326 -11.37 -14.25 -22.15
CA THR A 326 -11.45 -13.21 -21.11
C THR A 326 -10.75 -13.65 -19.83
N SER A 327 -10.98 -14.86 -19.35
CA SER A 327 -10.31 -15.38 -18.15
C SER A 327 -8.78 -15.45 -18.34
N VAL A 328 -8.31 -15.83 -19.53
CA VAL A 328 -6.87 -15.84 -19.84
C VAL A 328 -6.31 -14.42 -19.94
N THR A 329 -6.99 -13.48 -20.60
CA THR A 329 -6.51 -12.07 -20.69
C THR A 329 -6.49 -11.40 -19.34
N THR A 330 -7.51 -11.64 -18.52
CA THR A 330 -7.56 -11.13 -17.15
C THR A 330 -6.42 -11.70 -16.31
N SER A 331 -6.18 -13.01 -16.39
CA SER A 331 -5.04 -13.63 -15.70
C SER A 331 -3.70 -13.06 -16.18
N ILE A 332 -3.52 -12.80 -17.49
CA ILE A 332 -2.31 -12.17 -18.03
C ILE A 332 -2.16 -10.74 -17.47
N GLY A 333 -3.22 -9.95 -17.41
CA GLY A 333 -3.22 -8.62 -16.83
C GLY A 333 -2.75 -8.64 -15.37
N PHE A 334 -3.30 -9.54 -14.55
CA PHE A 334 -2.90 -9.71 -13.15
C PHE A 334 -1.50 -10.29 -12.98
N LEU A 335 -1.08 -11.25 -13.81
CA LEU A 335 0.29 -11.78 -13.80
C LEU A 335 1.32 -10.72 -14.21
N GLY A 336 0.93 -9.65 -14.90
CA GLY A 336 1.78 -8.48 -15.13
C GLY A 336 2.27 -7.83 -13.83
N LEU A 337 1.55 -8.00 -12.71
CA LEU A 337 1.95 -7.53 -11.39
C LEU A 337 3.20 -8.25 -10.84
N ASN A 338 3.62 -9.37 -11.41
CA ASN A 338 4.88 -10.03 -11.03
C ASN A 338 6.14 -9.21 -11.37
N LEU A 339 6.01 -8.16 -12.17
CA LEU A 339 7.07 -7.19 -12.40
C LEU A 339 7.14 -6.10 -11.33
N SER A 340 6.22 -6.09 -10.35
CA SER A 340 6.28 -5.20 -9.19
C SER A 340 7.52 -5.47 -8.34
N ASP A 341 8.15 -4.42 -7.84
CA ASP A 341 9.22 -4.53 -6.85
C ASP A 341 8.66 -4.89 -5.45
N SER A 342 7.35 -4.70 -5.26
CA SER A 342 6.68 -4.94 -3.98
C SER A 342 5.99 -6.31 -3.96
N PRO A 343 6.41 -7.25 -3.07
CA PRO A 343 5.86 -8.60 -2.96
C PRO A 343 4.33 -8.64 -2.80
N PRO A 344 3.68 -7.81 -1.96
CA PRO A 344 2.22 -7.80 -1.81
C PRO A 344 1.43 -7.71 -3.12
N TYR A 345 1.93 -6.93 -4.08
CA TYR A 345 1.25 -6.79 -5.38
C TYR A 345 1.53 -7.96 -6.31
N ARG A 346 2.71 -8.60 -6.22
CA ARG A 346 2.98 -9.88 -6.92
C ARG A 346 2.03 -10.97 -6.43
N ASP A 347 1.85 -11.06 -5.12
CA ASP A 347 0.94 -12.02 -4.50
C ASP A 347 -0.51 -11.75 -4.88
N LEU A 348 -0.95 -10.49 -4.84
CA LEU A 348 -2.26 -10.08 -5.35
C LEU A 348 -2.46 -10.58 -6.79
N GLY A 349 -1.50 -10.33 -7.67
CA GLY A 349 -1.56 -10.73 -9.08
C GLY A 349 -1.70 -12.24 -9.26
N ASN A 350 -0.87 -13.00 -8.57
CA ASN A 350 -0.86 -14.47 -8.63
C ASN A 350 -2.16 -15.06 -8.07
N LEU A 351 -2.61 -14.59 -6.91
CA LEU A 351 -3.84 -15.06 -6.27
C LEU A 351 -5.08 -14.77 -7.12
N VAL A 352 -5.16 -13.56 -7.69
CA VAL A 352 -6.29 -13.21 -8.57
C VAL A 352 -6.25 -14.02 -9.87
N ALA A 353 -5.09 -14.25 -10.47
CA ALA A 353 -4.98 -15.10 -11.66
C ALA A 353 -5.47 -16.54 -11.39
N ILE A 354 -5.08 -17.12 -10.25
CA ILE A 354 -5.59 -18.44 -9.79
C ILE A 354 -7.11 -18.40 -9.64
N GLY A 355 -7.64 -17.38 -8.99
CA GLY A 355 -9.07 -17.24 -8.70
C GLY A 355 -9.92 -17.06 -9.95
N VAL A 356 -9.46 -16.26 -10.91
CA VAL A 356 -10.15 -16.06 -12.20
C VAL A 356 -10.18 -17.34 -13.02
N MET A 357 -9.08 -18.08 -13.08
CA MET A 357 -9.06 -19.39 -13.75
C MET A 357 -9.94 -20.42 -13.03
N ALA A 358 -10.00 -20.39 -11.72
CA ALA A 358 -10.93 -21.20 -10.93
C ALA A 358 -12.38 -20.84 -11.24
N ALA A 359 -12.72 -19.54 -11.32
CA ALA A 359 -14.06 -19.06 -11.68
C ALA A 359 -14.48 -19.57 -13.08
N PHE A 360 -13.59 -19.49 -14.06
CA PHE A 360 -13.81 -20.07 -15.38
C PHE A 360 -14.12 -21.56 -15.31
N VAL A 361 -13.31 -22.35 -14.61
CA VAL A 361 -13.50 -23.80 -14.49
C VAL A 361 -14.82 -24.13 -13.77
N PHE A 362 -15.09 -23.45 -12.64
CA PHE A 362 -16.30 -23.70 -11.86
C PHE A 362 -17.56 -23.25 -12.59
N SER A 363 -17.54 -22.15 -13.35
CA SER A 363 -18.66 -21.73 -14.17
C SER A 363 -19.00 -22.78 -15.23
N LEU A 364 -18.02 -23.42 -15.84
CA LEU A 364 -18.23 -24.46 -16.84
C LEU A 364 -18.69 -25.82 -16.26
N LEU A 365 -18.16 -26.19 -15.09
CA LEU A 365 -18.45 -27.51 -14.49
C LEU A 365 -19.71 -27.50 -13.63
N PHE A 366 -19.99 -26.41 -12.92
CA PHE A 366 -21.07 -26.32 -11.93
C PHE A 366 -22.38 -25.79 -12.51
N LEU A 367 -22.36 -24.69 -13.33
CA LEU A 367 -23.58 -24.06 -13.85
C LEU A 367 -24.45 -24.98 -14.68
N PRO A 368 -23.94 -25.89 -15.56
CA PRO A 368 -24.77 -26.81 -16.32
C PRO A 368 -25.60 -27.74 -15.44
N TRP A 369 -25.01 -28.26 -14.37
CA TRP A 369 -25.74 -29.09 -13.41
C TRP A 369 -26.83 -28.31 -12.69
N TRP A 370 -26.47 -27.11 -12.13
CA TRP A 370 -27.38 -26.29 -11.35
C TRP A 370 -28.58 -25.81 -12.16
N THR A 371 -28.34 -25.23 -13.33
CA THR A 371 -29.41 -24.66 -14.18
C THR A 371 -30.33 -25.69 -14.80
N LEU A 372 -29.82 -26.89 -15.05
CA LEU A 372 -30.67 -28.01 -15.53
C LEU A 372 -31.48 -28.68 -14.41
N ARG A 373 -31.00 -28.59 -13.14
CA ARG A 373 -31.72 -29.10 -11.95
C ARG A 373 -32.73 -28.07 -11.44
N PHE A 374 -32.39 -26.76 -11.54
CA PHE A 374 -33.17 -25.62 -11.08
C PHE A 374 -33.31 -24.60 -12.22
N PRO A 375 -34.26 -24.80 -13.16
CA PRO A 375 -34.38 -23.93 -14.32
C PRO A 375 -34.63 -22.46 -13.96
N VAL A 376 -34.00 -21.55 -14.70
CA VAL A 376 -34.20 -20.11 -14.57
C VAL A 376 -35.60 -19.74 -15.07
N ARG A 377 -36.51 -19.44 -14.14
CA ARG A 377 -37.92 -19.16 -14.46
C ARG A 377 -38.19 -17.71 -14.89
N ARG A 378 -37.37 -16.77 -14.46
CA ARG A 378 -37.48 -15.32 -14.77
C ARG A 378 -36.13 -14.81 -15.25
N PRO A 379 -35.89 -14.82 -16.58
CA PRO A 379 -34.62 -14.30 -17.09
C PRO A 379 -34.54 -12.79 -16.93
N PRO A 380 -33.31 -12.24 -16.72
CA PRO A 380 -33.11 -10.79 -16.65
C PRO A 380 -33.42 -10.10 -17.98
N VAL A 381 -33.28 -10.83 -19.08
CA VAL A 381 -33.55 -10.33 -20.43
C VAL A 381 -35.04 -10.31 -20.71
N THR A 382 -35.64 -9.13 -20.88
CA THR A 382 -37.03 -8.95 -21.32
C THR A 382 -37.06 -8.32 -22.71
N LYS A 383 -38.19 -8.45 -23.42
CA LYS A 383 -38.38 -7.80 -24.74
C LYS A 383 -38.19 -6.27 -24.65
N GLY A 384 -38.60 -5.66 -23.54
CA GLY A 384 -38.44 -4.21 -23.30
C GLY A 384 -36.97 -3.80 -23.18
N VAL A 385 -36.15 -4.58 -22.46
CA VAL A 385 -34.70 -4.33 -22.31
C VAL A 385 -33.99 -4.45 -23.66
N GLN A 386 -34.31 -5.49 -24.45
CA GLN A 386 -33.75 -5.64 -25.80
C GLN A 386 -34.11 -4.45 -26.70
N GLN A 387 -35.38 -4.00 -26.69
CA GLN A 387 -35.79 -2.82 -27.44
C GLN A 387 -35.03 -1.54 -26.98
N GLY A 388 -34.79 -1.41 -25.67
CA GLY A 388 -33.97 -0.34 -25.13
C GLY A 388 -32.55 -0.34 -25.68
N LEU A 389 -31.91 -1.50 -25.70
CA LEU A 389 -30.54 -1.66 -26.26
C LEU A 389 -30.48 -1.41 -27.76
N VAL A 390 -31.51 -1.82 -28.52
CA VAL A 390 -31.59 -1.48 -29.96
C VAL A 390 -31.74 0.02 -30.16
N ARG A 391 -32.59 0.71 -29.36
CA ARG A 391 -32.70 2.18 -29.41
C ARG A 391 -31.40 2.88 -29.07
N LEU A 392 -30.65 2.35 -28.09
CA LEU A 392 -29.31 2.84 -27.77
C LEU A 392 -28.38 2.69 -28.99
N ALA A 393 -28.37 1.52 -29.61
CA ALA A 393 -27.60 1.26 -30.84
C ALA A 393 -27.96 2.26 -31.94
N ASP A 394 -29.25 2.48 -32.19
CA ASP A 394 -29.73 3.46 -33.19
C ASP A 394 -29.27 4.89 -32.84
N GLY A 395 -29.32 5.27 -31.56
CA GLY A 395 -28.80 6.53 -31.08
C GLY A 395 -27.32 6.70 -31.35
N VAL A 396 -26.51 5.70 -31.01
CA VAL A 396 -25.06 5.69 -31.22
C VAL A 396 -24.70 5.73 -32.71
N ILE A 397 -25.41 4.99 -33.55
CA ILE A 397 -25.23 5.00 -35.01
C ILE A 397 -25.55 6.40 -35.58
N ARG A 398 -26.65 7.02 -35.13
CA ARG A 398 -27.07 8.35 -35.55
C ARG A 398 -26.06 9.43 -35.14
N TRP A 399 -25.56 9.38 -33.89
CA TRP A 399 -24.68 10.38 -33.31
C TRP A 399 -23.19 10.01 -33.41
N ARG A 400 -22.81 9.06 -34.25
CA ARG A 400 -21.44 8.53 -34.37
C ARG A 400 -20.34 9.59 -34.51
N ARG A 401 -20.57 10.67 -35.30
CA ARG A 401 -19.58 11.73 -35.48
C ARG A 401 -19.39 12.62 -34.25
N PRO A 402 -20.46 13.16 -33.61
CA PRO A 402 -20.34 13.86 -32.32
C PRO A 402 -19.73 13.01 -31.21
N LEU A 403 -20.07 11.72 -31.12
CA LEU A 403 -19.52 10.81 -30.12
C LEU A 403 -18.01 10.60 -30.30
N LEU A 404 -17.54 10.40 -31.54
CA LEU A 404 -16.09 10.31 -31.80
C LEU A 404 -15.38 11.63 -31.52
N ALA A 405 -15.95 12.77 -31.89
CA ALA A 405 -15.36 14.07 -31.62
C ALA A 405 -15.31 14.38 -30.12
N GLY A 406 -16.40 14.11 -29.38
CA GLY A 406 -16.46 14.27 -27.93
C GLY A 406 -15.49 13.33 -27.22
N GLY A 407 -15.43 12.07 -27.64
CA GLY A 407 -14.48 11.11 -27.11
C GLY A 407 -13.02 11.53 -27.31
N LEU A 408 -12.70 12.05 -28.51
CA LEU A 408 -11.36 12.58 -28.79
C LEU A 408 -11.02 13.78 -27.88
N VAL A 409 -11.97 14.69 -27.66
CA VAL A 409 -11.76 15.83 -26.74
C VAL A 409 -11.49 15.33 -25.32
N ILE A 410 -12.29 14.38 -24.82
CA ILE A 410 -12.10 13.81 -23.48
C ILE A 410 -10.70 13.18 -23.36
N VAL A 411 -10.28 12.42 -24.37
CA VAL A 411 -8.96 11.76 -24.37
C VAL A 411 -7.83 12.80 -24.40
N VAL A 412 -7.95 13.85 -25.21
CA VAL A 412 -6.94 14.92 -25.26
C VAL A 412 -6.85 15.63 -23.92
N VAL A 413 -7.99 16.00 -23.32
CA VAL A 413 -8.02 16.61 -21.96
C VAL A 413 -7.37 15.68 -20.94
N ALA A 414 -7.69 14.38 -20.98
CA ALA A 414 -7.10 13.39 -20.07
C ALA A 414 -5.56 13.30 -20.26
N ILE A 415 -5.07 13.24 -21.50
CA ILE A 415 -3.62 13.19 -21.78
C ILE A 415 -2.91 14.44 -21.25
N VAL A 416 -3.49 15.61 -21.41
CA VAL A 416 -2.94 16.89 -20.90
C VAL A 416 -2.96 16.93 -19.37
N ALA A 417 -3.91 16.24 -18.74
CA ALA A 417 -4.03 16.18 -17.28
C ALA A 417 -3.08 15.14 -16.63
N ILE A 418 -2.66 14.08 -17.33
CA ILE A 418 -1.77 13.05 -16.78
C ILE A 418 -0.49 13.62 -16.12
N PRO A 419 0.22 14.61 -16.70
CA PRO A 419 1.42 15.17 -16.07
C PRO A 419 1.18 15.91 -14.74
N GLN A 420 -0.08 16.18 -14.37
CA GLN A 420 -0.40 16.77 -13.06
C GLN A 420 -0.30 15.73 -11.92
N ASN A 421 -0.21 14.44 -12.26
CA ASN A 421 0.01 13.40 -11.26
C ASN A 421 1.42 13.50 -10.66
N ARG A 422 1.48 13.55 -9.34
CA ARG A 422 2.73 13.58 -8.56
C ARG A 422 2.97 12.20 -7.98
N PHE A 423 4.19 11.69 -8.12
CA PHE A 423 4.56 10.36 -7.64
C PHE A 423 5.16 10.44 -6.26
N GLY A 424 4.60 9.73 -5.32
CA GLY A 424 5.11 9.60 -3.97
C GLY A 424 4.07 9.06 -3.02
N ASP A 425 4.56 8.35 -2.01
CA ASP A 425 3.80 7.89 -0.87
C ASP A 425 4.36 8.54 0.39
N ASP A 426 3.47 9.03 1.22
CA ASP A 426 3.73 9.33 2.61
C ASP A 426 2.92 8.32 3.44
N TYR A 427 3.62 7.47 4.19
CA TYR A 427 3.00 6.40 4.95
C TYR A 427 2.07 6.92 6.06
N VAL A 428 2.26 8.15 6.53
CA VAL A 428 1.36 8.81 7.49
C VAL A 428 0.02 9.11 6.83
N GLN A 429 0.04 9.52 5.55
CA GLN A 429 -1.15 9.80 4.76
C GLN A 429 -1.88 8.53 4.26
N PHE A 430 -1.45 7.33 4.64
CA PHE A 430 -2.23 6.12 4.36
C PHE A 430 -3.48 6.00 5.23
N PHE A 431 -3.56 6.76 6.31
CA PHE A 431 -4.67 6.78 7.25
C PHE A 431 -5.55 8.02 7.05
N GLU A 432 -6.81 7.95 7.47
CA GLU A 432 -7.75 9.09 7.46
C GLU A 432 -7.24 10.24 8.33
N GLU A 433 -7.69 11.47 8.03
CA GLU A 433 -7.22 12.69 8.71
C GLU A 433 -7.50 12.69 10.22
N ASP A 434 -8.55 12.01 10.65
CA ASP A 434 -8.95 11.88 12.07
C ASP A 434 -8.40 10.62 12.74
N HIS A 435 -7.62 9.80 12.00
CA HIS A 435 -7.04 8.58 12.57
C HIS A 435 -6.03 8.92 13.67
N PRO A 436 -6.13 8.31 14.88
CA PRO A 436 -5.30 8.67 16.04
C PRO A 436 -3.80 8.67 15.77
N PHE A 437 -3.30 7.67 15.01
CA PHE A 437 -1.89 7.60 14.63
C PHE A 437 -1.47 8.77 13.74
N ARG A 438 -2.30 9.16 12.76
CA ARG A 438 -2.00 10.28 11.86
C ARG A 438 -1.98 11.59 12.62
N VAL A 439 -3.02 11.87 13.41
CA VAL A 439 -3.11 13.07 14.24
C VAL A 439 -1.90 13.18 15.19
N ALA A 440 -1.56 12.07 15.86
CA ALA A 440 -0.42 12.05 16.78
C ALA A 440 0.91 12.27 16.07
N THR A 441 1.11 11.66 14.90
CA THR A 441 2.35 11.78 14.13
C THR A 441 2.50 13.17 13.53
N GLU A 442 1.44 13.74 12.97
CA GLU A 442 1.43 15.12 12.44
C GLU A 442 1.71 16.13 13.57
N PHE A 443 1.03 15.99 14.72
CA PHE A 443 1.29 16.83 15.89
C PHE A 443 2.76 16.75 16.38
N THR A 444 3.26 15.52 16.55
CA THR A 444 4.65 15.29 16.99
C THR A 444 5.65 15.89 16.00
N ASN A 445 5.36 15.80 14.70
CA ASN A 445 6.20 16.31 13.65
C ASN A 445 6.23 17.86 13.59
N GLU A 446 5.11 18.50 13.86
CA GLU A 446 5.00 19.96 13.86
C GLU A 446 5.59 20.57 15.13
N GLU A 447 5.23 20.04 16.29
CA GLU A 447 5.48 20.68 17.58
C GLU A 447 6.77 20.22 18.28
N LEU A 448 7.19 18.95 18.07
CA LEU A 448 8.32 18.40 18.81
C LEU A 448 9.52 18.09 17.91
N THR A 449 9.38 17.12 17.01
CA THR A 449 10.52 16.57 16.26
C THR A 449 10.10 16.06 14.89
N GLY A 450 10.97 16.20 13.88
CA GLY A 450 10.73 15.64 12.54
C GLY A 450 10.58 14.12 12.61
N MET A 451 9.44 13.61 12.11
CA MET A 451 9.16 12.17 12.06
C MET A 451 9.68 11.51 10.77
N GLN A 452 10.07 12.33 9.78
CA GLN A 452 10.80 11.85 8.60
C GLN A 452 12.30 11.90 8.90
N TYR A 453 12.95 10.75 8.84
CA TYR A 453 14.39 10.67 9.07
C TYR A 453 15.09 9.81 8.03
N VAL A 454 16.36 10.12 7.81
CA VAL A 454 17.29 9.36 6.97
C VAL A 454 18.52 9.03 7.81
N GLU A 455 18.89 7.77 7.81
CA GLU A 455 20.00 7.23 8.55
C GLU A 455 21.18 6.94 7.63
N TYR A 456 22.35 7.40 7.99
CA TYR A 456 23.60 7.07 7.30
C TYR A 456 24.53 6.32 8.26
N VAL A 457 25.08 5.19 7.82
CA VAL A 457 26.07 4.43 8.58
C VAL A 457 27.37 4.43 7.81
N PHE A 458 28.39 4.95 8.43
CA PHE A 458 29.74 5.07 7.88
C PHE A 458 30.64 4.01 8.51
N ASP A 459 31.14 3.08 7.69
CA ASP A 459 32.12 2.07 8.10
C ASP A 459 33.53 2.68 8.01
N ALA A 460 34.28 2.51 9.08
CA ALA A 460 35.70 2.92 9.19
C ALA A 460 36.67 1.76 8.96
N SER A 461 36.17 0.58 8.55
CA SER A 461 36.94 -0.60 8.14
C SER A 461 37.89 -1.17 9.22
N GLY A 462 37.49 -1.11 10.51
CA GLY A 462 38.26 -1.75 11.58
C GLY A 462 37.90 -1.31 12.99
N ASP A 463 38.18 -2.16 13.98
CA ASP A 463 37.90 -1.91 15.38
C ASP A 463 38.57 -0.62 15.88
N GLY A 464 37.75 0.27 16.46
CA GLY A 464 38.18 1.55 16.98
C GLY A 464 38.51 2.60 15.93
N GLN A 465 38.45 2.29 14.63
CA GLN A 465 38.78 3.22 13.54
C GLN A 465 37.74 4.35 13.38
N ALA A 466 36.51 4.14 13.84
CA ALA A 466 35.48 5.22 13.87
C ALA A 466 35.82 6.37 14.81
N LEU A 467 36.86 6.26 15.64
CA LEU A 467 37.39 7.33 16.49
C LEU A 467 38.67 7.98 15.96
N GLU A 468 39.14 7.60 14.77
CA GLU A 468 40.28 8.24 14.12
C GLU A 468 39.97 9.69 13.74
N PRO A 469 40.89 10.65 13.98
CA PRO A 469 40.62 12.07 13.72
C PRO A 469 40.27 12.39 12.27
N ASP A 470 40.84 11.67 11.31
CA ASP A 470 40.52 11.86 9.88
C ASP A 470 39.08 11.45 9.57
N PHE A 471 38.65 10.29 10.07
CA PHE A 471 37.27 9.81 9.94
C PHE A 471 36.28 10.77 10.60
N LEU A 472 36.55 11.19 11.84
CA LEU A 472 35.68 12.13 12.58
C LEU A 472 35.57 13.49 11.88
N ARG A 473 36.68 14.02 11.33
CA ARG A 473 36.65 15.28 10.57
C ARG A 473 35.83 15.20 9.28
N GLU A 474 35.87 14.07 8.59
CA GLU A 474 35.03 13.86 7.41
C GLU A 474 33.54 13.79 7.77
N LEU A 475 33.20 13.09 8.87
CA LEU A 475 31.83 13.04 9.38
C LEU A 475 31.32 14.40 9.85
N ASP A 476 32.17 15.18 10.51
CA ASP A 476 31.85 16.54 10.94
C ASP A 476 31.58 17.46 9.75
N ALA A 477 32.45 17.41 8.74
CA ALA A 477 32.25 18.18 7.51
C ALA A 477 30.94 17.78 6.78
N TYR A 478 30.58 16.49 6.83
CA TYR A 478 29.32 16.01 6.28
C TYR A 478 28.12 16.48 7.11
N ALA A 479 28.21 16.44 8.44
CA ALA A 479 27.17 16.95 9.34
C ALA A 479 26.92 18.45 9.12
N GLU A 480 28.00 19.24 8.97
CA GLU A 480 27.91 20.66 8.66
C GLU A 480 27.24 20.92 7.30
N TRP A 481 27.60 20.16 6.26
CA TRP A 481 26.95 20.25 4.97
C TRP A 481 25.45 19.90 5.06
N LEU A 482 25.10 18.85 5.81
CA LEU A 482 23.71 18.46 6.03
C LEU A 482 22.89 19.55 6.73
N ARG A 483 23.44 20.18 7.79
CA ARG A 483 22.78 21.28 8.53
C ARG A 483 22.47 22.50 7.63
N GLN A 484 23.22 22.68 6.54
CA GLN A 484 22.98 23.75 5.56
C GLN A 484 21.90 23.41 4.52
N GLN A 485 21.38 22.16 4.49
CA GLN A 485 20.33 21.80 3.56
C GLN A 485 18.97 22.29 4.06
N PRO A 486 18.15 22.89 3.18
CA PRO A 486 16.88 23.52 3.59
C PRO A 486 15.84 22.52 4.13
N GLU A 487 15.97 21.24 3.79
CA GLU A 487 15.08 20.18 4.23
C GLU A 487 15.46 19.59 5.60
N VAL A 488 16.68 19.90 6.10
CA VAL A 488 17.22 19.30 7.31
C VAL A 488 16.83 20.11 8.52
N ARG A 489 16.09 19.48 9.42
CA ARG A 489 15.71 20.04 10.72
C ARG A 489 16.81 19.84 11.76
N LYS A 490 17.42 18.63 11.75
CA LYS A 490 18.45 18.25 12.71
C LYS A 490 19.35 17.14 12.22
N VAL A 491 20.60 17.14 12.67
CA VAL A 491 21.60 16.08 12.46
C VAL A 491 22.10 15.61 13.83
N SER A 492 21.98 14.31 14.09
CA SER A 492 22.45 13.65 15.31
C SER A 492 23.55 12.65 14.98
N SER A 493 24.70 12.74 15.63
CA SER A 493 25.85 11.85 15.43
C SER A 493 26.74 11.81 16.66
N ILE A 494 27.73 10.93 16.65
CA ILE A 494 28.76 10.86 17.70
C ILE A 494 29.60 12.14 17.81
N ILE A 495 29.64 12.96 16.73
CA ILE A 495 30.42 14.23 16.70
C ILE A 495 29.99 15.14 17.84
N GLY A 496 28.69 15.47 17.97
CA GLY A 496 28.23 16.38 19.02
C GLY A 496 28.44 15.82 20.44
N VAL A 497 28.49 14.51 20.62
CA VAL A 497 28.85 13.90 21.91
C VAL A 497 30.32 14.12 22.20
N LEU A 498 31.22 13.84 21.24
CA LEU A 498 32.68 14.01 21.43
C LEU A 498 33.06 15.48 21.66
N GLU A 499 32.46 16.43 20.96
CA GLU A 499 32.67 17.87 21.17
C GLU A 499 32.26 18.30 22.57
N SER A 500 31.08 17.85 23.02
CA SER A 500 30.59 18.10 24.38
C SER A 500 31.51 17.51 25.45
N LEU A 501 32.01 16.30 25.23
CA LEU A 501 32.94 15.62 26.15
C LEU A 501 34.29 16.34 26.18
N HIS A 502 34.83 16.76 25.01
CA HIS A 502 36.08 17.50 24.93
C HIS A 502 35.99 18.83 25.67
N ARG A 503 34.88 19.57 25.50
CA ARG A 503 34.60 20.80 26.28
C ARG A 503 34.48 20.49 27.76
N ALA A 504 33.75 19.44 28.17
CA ALA A 504 33.58 19.09 29.58
C ALA A 504 34.93 18.74 30.24
N MET A 505 35.79 17.97 29.56
CA MET A 505 37.12 17.61 30.07
C MET A 505 38.08 18.78 30.17
N ASN A 506 37.76 19.94 29.57
CA ASN A 506 38.49 21.20 29.67
C ASN A 506 37.71 22.26 30.47
N ASP A 507 37.10 21.86 31.58
CA ASP A 507 36.37 22.70 32.54
C ASP A 507 35.22 23.53 31.92
N GLY A 508 34.67 23.06 30.80
CA GLY A 508 33.56 23.72 30.11
C GLY A 508 33.96 24.95 29.26
N ASP A 509 35.24 25.14 28.99
CA ASP A 509 35.72 26.21 28.13
C ASP A 509 35.17 26.07 26.69
N PRO A 510 34.43 27.06 26.18
CA PRO A 510 33.88 27.03 24.82
C PRO A 510 34.94 26.87 23.70
N ALA A 511 36.20 27.22 23.96
CA ALA A 511 37.29 27.03 22.99
C ALA A 511 37.55 25.53 22.65
N PHE A 512 37.11 24.63 23.52
CA PHE A 512 37.25 23.20 23.36
C PHE A 512 35.95 22.51 22.87
N GLU A 513 34.95 23.25 22.48
CA GLU A 513 33.77 22.73 21.78
C GLU A 513 34.11 22.35 20.31
N ARG A 514 34.94 21.36 20.16
CA ARG A 514 35.50 20.86 18.92
C ARG A 514 35.92 19.40 19.12
N LEU A 515 36.17 18.68 18.02
CA LEU A 515 36.65 17.31 18.09
C LEU A 515 38.01 17.20 18.84
N PRO A 516 38.25 16.10 19.58
CA PRO A 516 39.54 15.74 20.13
C PRO A 516 40.63 15.65 19.06
N ASP A 517 41.86 16.01 19.39
CA ASP A 517 42.96 16.06 18.43
C ASP A 517 43.52 14.64 18.11
N THR A 518 43.33 13.68 19.02
CA THR A 518 43.85 12.31 18.87
C THR A 518 42.78 11.26 19.11
N ARG A 519 42.94 10.07 18.46
CA ARG A 519 42.10 8.90 18.71
C ARG A 519 42.08 8.51 20.20
N GLN A 520 43.22 8.60 20.89
CA GLN A 520 43.33 8.22 22.30
C GLN A 520 42.46 9.09 23.18
N GLU A 521 42.44 10.40 22.94
CA GLU A 521 41.56 11.33 23.66
C GLU A 521 40.10 11.02 23.38
N ALA A 522 39.71 10.87 22.10
CA ALA A 522 38.35 10.53 21.73
C ALA A 522 37.87 9.22 22.41
N ALA A 523 38.71 8.16 22.37
CA ALA A 523 38.40 6.89 22.99
C ALA A 523 38.32 6.96 24.50
N GLN A 524 39.22 7.73 25.15
CA GLN A 524 39.25 7.90 26.60
C GLN A 524 38.04 8.68 27.09
N TYR A 525 37.70 9.77 26.43
CA TYR A 525 36.53 10.60 26.79
C TYR A 525 35.22 9.80 26.63
N LEU A 526 35.10 9.07 25.52
CA LEU A 526 33.93 8.24 25.29
C LEU A 526 33.80 7.10 26.32
N LEU A 527 34.91 6.43 26.67
CA LEU A 527 34.93 5.40 27.69
C LEU A 527 34.56 5.95 29.08
N LEU A 528 35.08 7.10 29.46
CA LEU A 528 34.73 7.74 30.72
C LEU A 528 33.24 8.10 30.77
N TYR A 529 32.69 8.56 29.67
CA TYR A 529 31.26 8.85 29.56
C TYR A 529 30.43 7.59 29.66
N GLU A 530 30.74 6.53 28.90
CA GLU A 530 30.05 5.24 28.94
C GLU A 530 30.06 4.62 30.36
N LEU A 531 31.17 4.71 31.07
CA LEU A 531 31.29 4.25 32.47
C LEU A 531 30.52 5.09 33.48
N SER A 532 30.20 6.31 33.13
CA SER A 532 29.48 7.26 33.99
C SER A 532 27.97 7.28 33.77
N LEU A 533 27.52 6.64 32.67
CA LEU A 533 26.09 6.52 32.36
C LEU A 533 25.41 5.47 33.27
N PRO A 534 24.12 5.66 33.60
CA PRO A 534 23.33 4.64 34.31
C PRO A 534 23.20 3.35 33.50
N SER A 535 22.93 2.25 34.19
CA SER A 535 22.67 0.96 33.53
C SER A 535 21.50 1.07 32.56
N GLY A 536 21.72 0.68 31.30
CA GLY A 536 20.68 0.71 30.24
C GLY A 536 20.72 1.97 29.38
N VAL A 537 21.56 2.95 29.70
CA VAL A 537 21.85 4.11 28.85
C VAL A 537 23.22 3.91 28.21
N ASP A 538 23.31 3.96 26.89
CA ASP A 538 24.56 3.80 26.18
C ASP A 538 24.61 4.68 24.90
N VAL A 539 25.72 4.66 24.19
CA VAL A 539 25.93 5.37 22.93
C VAL A 539 25.95 4.44 21.71
N THR A 540 25.53 3.19 21.89
CA THR A 540 25.56 2.19 20.79
C THR A 540 24.62 2.52 19.66
N HIS A 541 23.69 3.43 19.86
CA HIS A 541 22.84 3.99 18.82
C HIS A 541 23.58 4.99 17.89
N LEU A 542 24.75 5.53 18.29
CA LEU A 542 25.57 6.49 17.53
C LEU A 542 26.86 5.86 17.00
N VAL A 543 27.46 4.95 17.74
CA VAL A 543 28.68 4.24 17.36
C VAL A 543 28.57 2.79 17.82
N ASN A 544 28.88 1.83 16.95
CA ASN A 544 28.73 0.41 17.28
C ASN A 544 29.70 -0.03 18.41
N ILE A 545 29.45 -1.21 19.00
CA ILE A 545 30.23 -1.73 20.14
C ILE A 545 31.73 -1.81 19.84
N HIS A 546 32.09 -2.18 18.60
CA HIS A 546 33.48 -2.31 18.15
C HIS A 546 34.14 -0.96 17.79
N LYS A 547 33.36 0.13 17.82
CA LYS A 547 33.82 1.46 17.36
C LYS A 547 34.41 1.41 15.94
N SER A 548 33.86 0.54 15.10
CA SER A 548 34.25 0.35 13.70
C SER A 548 33.34 1.09 12.72
N ALA A 549 32.17 1.50 13.16
CA ALA A 549 31.20 2.24 12.35
C ALA A 549 30.48 3.30 13.20
N ALA A 550 30.14 4.44 12.57
CA ALA A 550 29.36 5.52 13.16
C ALA A 550 28.05 5.71 12.41
N ARG A 551 26.97 5.96 13.16
CA ARG A 551 25.64 6.27 12.63
C ARG A 551 25.37 7.78 12.74
N MET A 552 24.79 8.32 11.68
CA MET A 552 24.30 9.68 11.62
C MET A 552 22.83 9.68 11.27
N SER A 553 22.00 10.24 12.13
CA SER A 553 20.56 10.36 11.92
C SER A 553 20.22 11.78 11.50
N VAL A 554 19.55 11.93 10.37
CA VAL A 554 19.15 13.21 9.79
C VAL A 554 17.63 13.30 9.82
N GLN A 555 17.13 14.20 10.65
CA GLN A 555 15.71 14.52 10.72
C GLN A 555 15.37 15.58 9.66
N LEU A 556 14.34 15.30 8.89
CA LEU A 556 13.86 16.16 7.83
C LEU A 556 12.55 16.84 8.23
N ASP A 557 12.28 17.97 7.65
CA ASP A 557 10.93 18.53 7.62
C ASP A 557 10.00 17.60 6.84
N THR A 558 8.69 17.77 6.98
CA THR A 558 7.72 17.03 6.19
C THR A 558 7.84 17.41 4.72
N ILE A 559 8.51 16.57 3.94
CA ILE A 559 8.76 16.79 2.52
C ILE A 559 8.24 15.63 1.67
N SER A 560 8.04 15.89 0.39
CA SER A 560 7.55 14.87 -0.54
C SER A 560 8.60 13.78 -0.79
N SER A 561 8.15 12.58 -1.15
CA SER A 561 9.02 11.47 -1.54
C SER A 561 10.00 11.83 -2.67
N GLU A 562 9.62 12.75 -3.59
CA GLU A 562 10.52 13.27 -4.61
C GLU A 562 11.63 14.11 -3.99
N ALA A 563 11.30 14.98 -3.04
CA ALA A 563 12.29 15.81 -2.34
C ALA A 563 13.26 14.95 -1.51
N ILE A 564 12.75 13.90 -0.82
CA ILE A 564 13.60 12.94 -0.10
C ILE A 564 14.60 12.28 -1.06
N ARG A 565 14.16 11.81 -2.23
CA ARG A 565 15.06 11.20 -3.22
C ARG A 565 16.10 12.18 -3.77
N GLN A 566 15.70 13.42 -4.03
CA GLN A 566 16.63 14.47 -4.49
C GLN A 566 17.64 14.83 -3.40
N PHE A 567 17.20 14.89 -2.16
CA PHE A 567 18.08 15.07 -1.00
C PHE A 567 19.12 13.94 -0.92
N ASP A 568 18.69 12.66 -0.95
CA ASP A 568 19.59 11.51 -0.89
C ASP A 568 20.60 11.48 -2.06
N GLN A 569 20.16 11.86 -3.26
CA GLN A 569 21.07 11.98 -4.42
C GLN A 569 22.14 13.08 -4.21
N ARG A 570 21.76 14.24 -3.65
CA ARG A 570 22.72 15.30 -3.33
C ARG A 570 23.67 14.86 -2.21
N ALA A 571 23.14 14.19 -1.20
CA ALA A 571 23.90 13.63 -0.08
C ALA A 571 24.96 12.63 -0.57
N LEU A 572 24.54 11.68 -1.42
CA LEU A 572 25.44 10.71 -2.01
C LEU A 572 26.53 11.35 -2.91
N ALA A 573 26.15 12.35 -3.71
CA ALA A 573 27.11 13.07 -4.57
C ALA A 573 28.13 13.84 -3.74
N TRP A 574 27.74 14.45 -2.63
CA TRP A 574 28.65 15.14 -1.72
C TRP A 574 29.63 14.15 -1.07
N GLN A 575 29.12 13.01 -0.56
CA GLN A 575 29.94 11.95 0.02
C GLN A 575 31.00 11.46 -0.97
N GLN A 576 30.61 11.15 -2.21
CA GLN A 576 31.52 10.69 -3.27
C GLN A 576 32.62 11.69 -3.60
N ALA A 577 32.39 12.98 -3.43
CA ALA A 577 33.33 14.02 -3.72
C ALA A 577 34.28 14.34 -2.55
N ASN A 578 33.90 14.07 -1.31
CA ASN A 578 34.57 14.60 -0.12
C ASN A 578 35.05 13.53 0.86
N LEU A 579 34.46 12.32 0.90
CA LEU A 579 34.88 11.26 1.81
C LEU A 579 36.05 10.44 1.24
N GLN A 580 37.03 10.14 2.09
CA GLN A 580 38.19 9.29 1.77
C GLN A 580 38.47 8.28 2.88
N ALA A 581 38.28 8.64 4.15
CA ALA A 581 38.45 7.78 5.31
C ALA A 581 37.18 7.01 5.66
N ALA A 582 36.00 7.59 5.36
CA ALA A 582 34.71 6.97 5.55
C ALA A 582 34.18 6.37 4.23
N GLU A 583 33.58 5.18 4.29
CA GLU A 583 32.93 4.61 3.11
C GLU A 583 31.65 5.38 2.73
N VAL A 584 31.44 5.54 1.41
CA VAL A 584 30.23 6.17 0.87
C VAL A 584 29.03 5.27 1.14
N THR A 585 28.00 5.80 1.76
CA THR A 585 26.82 5.05 2.14
C THR A 585 25.53 5.71 1.64
N ARG A 586 24.50 4.91 1.40
CA ARG A 586 23.18 5.40 1.04
C ARG A 586 22.36 5.65 2.31
N GLY A 587 21.43 6.57 2.20
CA GLY A 587 20.45 6.78 3.25
C GLY A 587 19.55 5.55 3.43
N ALA A 588 19.20 5.25 4.67
CA ALA A 588 18.23 4.22 5.05
C ALA A 588 17.15 4.80 5.95
N GLY A 589 16.13 4.02 6.25
CA GLY A 589 14.99 4.40 7.09
C GLY A 589 13.66 4.32 6.37
N VAL A 590 12.56 4.30 7.11
CA VAL A 590 11.21 4.05 6.57
C VAL A 590 10.85 5.05 5.48
N SER A 591 11.06 6.35 5.72
CA SER A 591 10.68 7.42 4.79
C SER A 591 11.37 7.30 3.43
N ILE A 592 12.69 7.06 3.43
CA ILE A 592 13.46 6.95 2.18
C ILE A 592 13.18 5.64 1.44
N MET A 593 12.95 4.55 2.17
CA MET A 593 12.59 3.26 1.60
C MET A 593 11.26 3.36 0.82
N PHE A 594 10.23 3.97 1.41
CA PHE A 594 8.96 4.20 0.71
C PHE A 594 9.10 5.17 -0.46
N ALA A 595 9.93 6.21 -0.34
CA ALA A 595 10.20 7.13 -1.43
C ALA A 595 10.87 6.44 -2.64
N HIS A 596 11.80 5.51 -2.41
CA HIS A 596 12.47 4.75 -3.46
C HIS A 596 11.56 3.69 -4.10
N ILE A 597 10.82 2.90 -3.28
CA ILE A 597 10.00 1.80 -3.81
C ILE A 597 8.83 2.35 -4.63
N ALA A 598 8.22 3.46 -4.25
CA ALA A 598 7.11 4.07 -4.99
C ALA A 598 7.51 4.35 -6.46
N ARG A 599 8.67 4.96 -6.69
CA ARG A 599 9.18 5.22 -8.02
C ARG A 599 9.56 3.95 -8.78
N ARG A 600 10.32 3.04 -8.14
CA ARG A 600 10.73 1.77 -8.77
C ARG A 600 9.52 0.95 -9.18
N ASN A 601 8.55 0.81 -8.29
CA ASN A 601 7.33 0.08 -8.56
C ASN A 601 6.52 0.70 -9.69
N PHE A 602 6.41 2.04 -9.73
CA PHE A 602 5.72 2.71 -10.83
C PHE A 602 6.36 2.41 -12.20
N VAL A 603 7.68 2.49 -12.32
CA VAL A 603 8.40 2.20 -13.57
C VAL A 603 8.25 0.72 -13.95
N SER A 604 8.41 -0.20 -13.00
CA SER A 604 8.24 -1.65 -13.21
C SER A 604 6.82 -1.98 -13.65
N MET A 605 5.81 -1.31 -13.08
CA MET A 605 4.40 -1.52 -13.44
C MET A 605 4.07 -0.96 -14.83
N LEU A 606 4.69 0.13 -15.26
CA LEU A 606 4.55 0.60 -16.65
C LEU A 606 5.05 -0.45 -17.64
N TRP A 607 6.21 -1.07 -17.37
CA TRP A 607 6.72 -2.17 -18.20
C TRP A 607 5.80 -3.39 -18.13
N GLY A 608 5.31 -3.76 -16.95
CA GLY A 608 4.36 -4.86 -16.74
C GLY A 608 3.08 -4.66 -17.53
N THR A 609 2.49 -3.48 -17.43
CA THR A 609 1.30 -3.10 -18.19
C THR A 609 1.55 -3.13 -19.71
N GLY A 610 2.70 -2.61 -20.15
CA GLY A 610 3.08 -2.62 -21.57
C GLY A 610 3.24 -4.05 -22.12
N ILE A 611 3.92 -4.93 -21.39
CA ILE A 611 4.09 -6.34 -21.78
C ILE A 611 2.73 -7.06 -21.80
N ALA A 612 1.92 -6.92 -20.75
CA ALA A 612 0.58 -7.50 -20.69
C ALA A 612 -0.28 -7.02 -21.86
N PHE A 613 -0.25 -5.70 -22.18
CA PHE A 613 -0.96 -5.13 -23.31
C PHE A 613 -0.54 -5.76 -24.64
N VAL A 614 0.75 -5.90 -24.90
CA VAL A 614 1.27 -6.54 -26.13
C VAL A 614 0.82 -8.00 -26.20
N VAL A 615 0.93 -8.77 -25.11
CA VAL A 615 0.51 -10.18 -25.08
C VAL A 615 -1.00 -10.30 -25.35
N ILE A 616 -1.81 -9.46 -24.73
CA ILE A 616 -3.27 -9.40 -24.93
C ILE A 616 -3.57 -9.05 -26.39
N CYS A 617 -2.90 -8.07 -27.00
CA CYS A 617 -3.08 -7.71 -28.41
C CYS A 617 -2.75 -8.87 -29.35
N LEU A 618 -1.66 -9.60 -29.09
CA LEU A 618 -1.29 -10.79 -29.88
C LEU A 618 -2.35 -11.90 -29.74
N MET A 619 -2.87 -12.10 -28.55
CA MET A 619 -3.93 -13.07 -28.30
C MET A 619 -5.23 -12.68 -29.02
N LEU A 620 -5.64 -11.40 -28.99
CA LEU A 620 -6.81 -10.92 -29.71
C LEU A 620 -6.63 -11.03 -31.23
N LEU A 621 -5.42 -10.76 -31.73
CA LEU A 621 -5.07 -10.96 -33.14
C LEU A 621 -5.26 -12.44 -33.54
N ALA A 622 -4.77 -13.37 -32.73
CA ALA A 622 -4.93 -14.80 -32.97
C ALA A 622 -6.40 -15.26 -32.90
N ALA A 623 -7.17 -14.70 -31.94
CA ALA A 623 -8.58 -15.02 -31.73
C ALA A 623 -9.46 -14.52 -32.88
N PHE A 624 -9.33 -13.28 -33.31
CA PHE A 624 -10.14 -12.69 -34.38
C PHE A 624 -9.64 -13.03 -35.78
N ARG A 625 -8.38 -13.41 -35.91
CA ARG A 625 -7.70 -13.63 -37.22
C ARG A 625 -7.87 -12.44 -38.18
N SER A 626 -8.03 -11.26 -37.65
CA SER A 626 -8.22 -9.99 -38.36
C SER A 626 -7.40 -8.89 -37.72
N PRO A 627 -6.31 -8.41 -38.35
CA PRO A 627 -5.51 -7.31 -37.83
C PRO A 627 -6.32 -6.03 -37.58
N ARG A 628 -7.33 -5.80 -38.42
CA ARG A 628 -8.21 -4.62 -38.27
C ARG A 628 -9.03 -4.67 -36.99
N LEU A 629 -9.69 -5.82 -36.69
CA LEU A 629 -10.47 -5.96 -35.47
C LEU A 629 -9.60 -5.93 -34.23
N ALA A 630 -8.40 -6.55 -34.27
CA ALA A 630 -7.43 -6.47 -33.19
C ALA A 630 -7.00 -5.02 -32.94
N LEU A 631 -6.70 -4.24 -34.00
CA LEU A 631 -6.34 -2.83 -33.86
C LEU A 631 -7.48 -1.97 -33.30
N ILE A 632 -8.73 -2.22 -33.76
CA ILE A 632 -9.90 -1.50 -33.26
C ILE A 632 -10.12 -1.78 -31.77
N SER A 633 -9.88 -3.03 -31.31
CA SER A 633 -10.03 -3.40 -29.89
C SER A 633 -9.02 -2.72 -28.98
N MET A 634 -7.87 -2.25 -29.50
CA MET A 634 -6.86 -1.59 -28.70
C MET A 634 -7.36 -0.25 -28.11
N ALA A 635 -8.16 0.50 -28.88
CA ALA A 635 -8.65 1.80 -28.45
C ALA A 635 -9.53 1.69 -27.17
N PRO A 636 -10.64 0.92 -27.14
CA PRO A 636 -11.45 0.80 -25.92
C PRO A 636 -10.71 0.14 -24.75
N ASN A 637 -9.63 -0.59 -24.98
CA ASN A 637 -8.84 -1.21 -23.92
C ASN A 637 -7.81 -0.23 -23.30
N LEU A 638 -7.34 0.76 -24.04
CA LEU A 638 -6.34 1.73 -23.56
C LEU A 638 -6.98 3.04 -23.06
N LEU A 639 -8.02 3.52 -23.74
CA LEU A 639 -8.63 4.83 -23.45
C LEU A 639 -9.16 4.94 -22.01
N PRO A 640 -9.80 3.93 -21.40
CA PRO A 640 -10.29 4.03 -20.04
C PRO A 640 -9.20 4.29 -19.01
N ALA A 641 -8.04 3.65 -19.15
CA ALA A 641 -6.90 3.89 -18.26
C ALA A 641 -6.38 5.35 -18.44
N ILE A 642 -6.25 5.82 -19.69
CA ILE A 642 -5.87 7.22 -19.97
C ILE A 642 -6.86 8.20 -19.34
N ILE A 643 -8.16 7.96 -19.50
CA ILE A 643 -9.22 8.79 -18.91
C ILE A 643 -9.15 8.74 -17.40
N GLY A 644 -9.00 7.55 -16.81
CA GLY A 644 -8.91 7.37 -15.35
C GLY A 644 -7.76 8.14 -14.73
N PHE A 645 -6.53 7.97 -15.25
CA PHE A 645 -5.36 8.71 -14.76
C PHE A 645 -5.43 10.21 -15.08
N GLY A 646 -6.10 10.61 -16.16
CA GLY A 646 -6.36 12.02 -16.47
C GLY A 646 -7.33 12.65 -15.47
N VAL A 647 -8.45 11.97 -15.16
CA VAL A 647 -9.40 12.43 -14.12
C VAL A 647 -8.71 12.49 -12.76
N TRP A 648 -7.89 11.48 -12.44
CA TRP A 648 -7.12 11.43 -11.20
C TRP A 648 -6.19 12.64 -11.05
N GLY A 649 -5.47 12.98 -12.12
CA GLY A 649 -4.59 14.17 -12.14
C GLY A 649 -5.34 15.49 -11.96
N LEU A 650 -6.59 15.58 -12.41
CA LEU A 650 -7.44 16.78 -12.23
C LEU A 650 -8.08 16.87 -10.83
N THR A 651 -8.16 15.77 -10.11
CA THR A 651 -8.87 15.69 -8.81
C THR A 651 -7.89 15.58 -7.64
N ILE A 652 -7.25 14.43 -7.47
CA ILE A 652 -6.39 14.10 -6.33
C ILE A 652 -4.92 14.34 -6.68
N GLY A 653 -4.49 13.90 -7.86
CA GLY A 653 -3.16 14.14 -8.41
C GLY A 653 -2.01 13.39 -7.72
N GLN A 654 -2.25 12.65 -6.63
CA GLN A 654 -1.23 11.85 -5.95
C GLN A 654 -1.30 10.41 -6.45
N VAL A 655 -0.17 9.90 -6.95
CA VAL A 655 -0.03 8.51 -7.43
C VAL A 655 0.99 7.79 -6.57
N GLY A 656 0.48 6.97 -5.68
CA GLY A 656 1.26 6.13 -4.79
C GLY A 656 1.43 4.70 -5.32
N LEU A 657 1.96 3.85 -4.43
CA LEU A 657 2.28 2.45 -4.69
C LEU A 657 1.06 1.64 -5.16
N SER A 658 -0.11 1.86 -4.54
CA SER A 658 -1.37 1.16 -4.88
C SER A 658 -1.91 1.52 -6.26
N LEU A 659 -1.72 2.75 -6.72
CA LEU A 659 -2.22 3.21 -8.01
C LEU A 659 -1.35 2.76 -9.18
N ALA A 660 -0.07 2.50 -8.94
CA ALA A 660 0.84 1.99 -9.96
C ALA A 660 0.37 0.66 -10.57
N VAL A 661 -0.33 -0.17 -9.78
CA VAL A 661 -0.83 -1.48 -10.22
C VAL A 661 -2.16 -1.41 -10.97
N VAL A 662 -2.93 -0.32 -10.83
CA VAL A 662 -4.28 -0.18 -11.42
C VAL A 662 -4.22 -0.26 -12.95
N GLY A 663 -3.17 0.24 -13.57
CA GLY A 663 -2.99 0.15 -15.03
C GLY A 663 -3.00 -1.29 -15.55
N SER A 664 -2.22 -2.17 -14.94
CA SER A 664 -2.10 -3.58 -15.33
C SER A 664 -3.38 -4.37 -14.98
N LEU A 665 -3.92 -4.13 -13.80
CA LEU A 665 -5.14 -4.77 -13.31
C LEU A 665 -6.35 -4.44 -14.20
N THR A 666 -6.57 -3.16 -14.47
CA THR A 666 -7.73 -2.71 -15.24
C THR A 666 -7.66 -3.13 -16.69
N LEU A 667 -6.44 -3.24 -17.26
CA LEU A 667 -6.26 -3.77 -18.62
C LEU A 667 -6.83 -5.18 -18.74
N GLY A 668 -6.59 -6.06 -17.76
CA GLY A 668 -7.15 -7.41 -17.74
C GLY A 668 -8.68 -7.44 -17.65
N ILE A 669 -9.26 -6.48 -16.91
CA ILE A 669 -10.71 -6.39 -16.68
C ILE A 669 -11.45 -5.83 -17.90
N ILE A 670 -10.93 -4.76 -18.50
CA ILE A 670 -11.61 -4.01 -19.57
C ILE A 670 -11.74 -4.84 -20.85
N VAL A 671 -10.75 -5.68 -21.13
CA VAL A 671 -10.73 -6.53 -22.35
C VAL A 671 -11.92 -7.47 -22.41
N ASP A 672 -12.50 -7.86 -21.28
CA ASP A 672 -13.65 -8.77 -21.19
C ASP A 672 -14.86 -8.22 -21.97
N ASP A 673 -15.31 -7.03 -21.63
CA ASP A 673 -16.49 -6.40 -22.25
C ASP A 673 -16.26 -6.16 -23.75
N THR A 674 -15.12 -5.61 -24.12
CA THR A 674 -14.74 -5.37 -25.52
C THR A 674 -14.71 -6.67 -26.32
N LEU A 675 -14.17 -7.75 -25.77
CA LEU A 675 -14.05 -9.04 -26.46
C LEU A 675 -15.42 -9.66 -26.74
N HIS A 676 -16.32 -9.64 -25.76
CA HIS A 676 -17.68 -10.12 -25.93
C HIS A 676 -18.45 -9.37 -27.03
N LEU A 677 -18.37 -8.04 -27.05
CA LEU A 677 -19.02 -7.19 -28.05
C LEU A 677 -18.45 -7.44 -29.46
N LEU A 678 -17.12 -7.44 -29.59
CA LEU A 678 -16.43 -7.64 -30.88
C LEU A 678 -16.66 -9.05 -31.43
N ASN A 679 -16.69 -10.10 -30.60
CA ASN A 679 -16.95 -11.45 -31.07
C ASN A 679 -18.35 -11.57 -31.65
N ARG A 680 -19.36 -10.95 -31.07
CA ARG A 680 -20.73 -10.91 -31.61
C ARG A 680 -20.80 -10.11 -32.89
N TYR A 681 -20.20 -8.94 -32.93
CA TYR A 681 -20.09 -8.10 -34.13
C TYR A 681 -19.45 -8.89 -35.29
N ALA A 682 -18.27 -9.46 -35.05
CA ALA A 682 -17.52 -10.20 -36.06
C ALA A 682 -18.31 -11.42 -36.58
N ARG A 683 -19.11 -12.05 -35.73
CA ARG A 683 -19.98 -13.15 -36.14
C ARG A 683 -21.13 -12.68 -37.03
N ALA A 684 -21.86 -11.62 -36.64
CA ALA A 684 -22.93 -11.05 -37.45
C ALA A 684 -22.41 -10.60 -38.84
N ARG A 685 -21.20 -9.96 -38.85
CA ARG A 685 -20.54 -9.58 -40.12
C ARG A 685 -20.21 -10.77 -41.02
N ARG A 686 -19.76 -11.90 -40.43
CA ARG A 686 -19.51 -13.16 -41.19
C ARG A 686 -20.79 -13.80 -41.73
N ASP A 687 -21.89 -13.60 -41.02
CA ASP A 687 -23.23 -14.11 -41.42
C ASP A 687 -23.90 -13.17 -42.46
N GLY A 688 -23.20 -12.06 -42.91
CA GLY A 688 -23.63 -11.17 -43.99
C GLY A 688 -24.38 -9.91 -43.55
N ALA A 689 -24.49 -9.64 -42.24
CA ALA A 689 -25.15 -8.43 -41.75
C ALA A 689 -24.39 -7.15 -42.15
N THR A 690 -25.11 -6.03 -42.35
CA THR A 690 -24.47 -4.70 -42.52
C THR A 690 -23.74 -4.31 -41.23
N PRO A 691 -22.76 -3.40 -41.27
CA PRO A 691 -22.09 -2.93 -40.02
C PRO A 691 -23.06 -2.36 -39.00
N GLU A 692 -24.09 -1.62 -39.43
CA GLU A 692 -25.13 -1.06 -38.56
C GLU A 692 -26.01 -2.18 -37.94
N ASP A 693 -26.40 -3.19 -38.69
CA ASP A 693 -27.20 -4.31 -38.18
C ASP A 693 -26.37 -5.22 -37.26
N ALA A 694 -25.09 -5.40 -37.56
CA ALA A 694 -24.17 -6.16 -36.72
C ALA A 694 -23.98 -5.47 -35.32
N ILE A 695 -23.97 -4.13 -35.26
CA ILE A 695 -23.95 -3.37 -33.99
C ILE A 695 -25.27 -3.56 -33.23
N ARG A 696 -26.42 -3.42 -33.89
CA ARG A 696 -27.73 -3.65 -33.29
C ARG A 696 -27.83 -5.06 -32.69
N GLU A 697 -27.41 -6.05 -33.46
CA GLU A 697 -27.41 -7.44 -33.03
C GLU A 697 -26.47 -7.65 -31.83
N ALA A 698 -25.23 -7.16 -31.92
CA ALA A 698 -24.27 -7.31 -30.85
C ALA A 698 -24.76 -6.68 -29.53
N LEU A 699 -25.17 -5.40 -29.54
CA LEU A 699 -25.68 -4.73 -28.35
C LEU A 699 -26.96 -5.37 -27.80
N SER A 700 -27.88 -5.81 -28.66
CA SER A 700 -29.12 -6.49 -28.20
C SER A 700 -28.88 -7.84 -27.54
N GLN A 701 -27.81 -8.56 -27.92
CA GLN A 701 -27.49 -9.89 -27.38
C GLN A 701 -26.60 -9.87 -26.15
N VAL A 702 -25.58 -8.99 -26.11
CA VAL A 702 -24.61 -8.96 -25.00
C VAL A 702 -24.67 -7.69 -24.14
N GLY A 703 -25.27 -6.60 -24.62
CA GLY A 703 -25.25 -5.33 -23.91
C GLY A 703 -25.84 -5.35 -22.50
N LEU A 704 -26.87 -6.19 -22.24
CA LEU A 704 -27.39 -6.34 -20.87
C LEU A 704 -26.37 -7.04 -19.97
N ALA A 705 -25.70 -8.09 -20.45
CA ALA A 705 -24.68 -8.79 -19.67
C ALA A 705 -23.52 -7.83 -19.32
N LEU A 706 -23.02 -7.08 -20.33
CA LEU A 706 -22.00 -6.08 -20.15
C LEU A 706 -22.41 -5.01 -19.11
N GLY A 707 -23.63 -4.49 -19.21
CA GLY A 707 -24.12 -3.51 -18.22
C GLY A 707 -24.22 -4.07 -16.80
N ILE A 708 -24.61 -5.35 -16.64
CA ILE A 708 -24.67 -6.02 -15.33
C ILE A 708 -23.25 -6.24 -14.79
N THR A 709 -22.34 -6.79 -15.59
CA THR A 709 -20.97 -7.08 -15.17
C THR A 709 -20.22 -5.82 -14.78
N SER A 710 -20.26 -4.79 -15.63
CA SER A 710 -19.59 -3.51 -15.35
C SER A 710 -20.20 -2.79 -14.14
N LEU A 711 -21.53 -2.85 -13.92
CA LEU A 711 -22.17 -2.25 -12.75
C LEU A 711 -21.76 -2.97 -11.45
N VAL A 712 -21.67 -4.31 -11.50
CA VAL A 712 -21.22 -5.11 -10.35
C VAL A 712 -19.75 -4.83 -10.05
N LEU A 713 -18.89 -4.81 -11.07
CA LEU A 713 -17.47 -4.45 -10.93
C LEU A 713 -17.30 -3.02 -10.38
N PHE A 714 -17.99 -2.05 -10.98
CA PHE A 714 -17.97 -0.66 -10.50
C PHE A 714 -18.36 -0.58 -9.02
N THR A 715 -19.48 -1.21 -8.64
CA THR A 715 -19.95 -1.21 -7.25
C THR A 715 -18.97 -1.90 -6.33
N GLY A 716 -18.41 -3.04 -6.72
CA GLY A 716 -17.42 -3.79 -5.95
C GLY A 716 -16.16 -2.97 -5.65
N PHE A 717 -15.60 -2.28 -6.66
CA PHE A 717 -14.45 -1.41 -6.45
C PHE A 717 -14.82 -0.08 -5.79
N ALA A 718 -16.00 0.46 -6.04
CA ALA A 718 -16.49 1.66 -5.35
C ALA A 718 -16.67 1.44 -3.83
N LEU A 719 -16.98 0.22 -3.39
CA LEU A 719 -17.05 -0.10 -1.97
C LEU A 719 -15.68 0.04 -1.26
N PHE A 720 -14.57 -0.13 -1.97
CA PHE A 720 -13.25 0.14 -1.37
C PHE A 720 -13.06 1.60 -0.95
N THR A 721 -13.84 2.54 -1.52
CA THR A 721 -13.77 3.95 -1.10
C THR A 721 -14.34 4.20 0.30
N THR A 722 -14.95 3.20 0.93
CA THR A 722 -15.43 3.25 2.32
C THR A 722 -14.42 2.65 3.31
N SER A 723 -13.21 2.30 2.86
CA SER A 723 -12.11 1.85 3.70
C SER A 723 -11.50 3.02 4.48
N GLY A 724 -11.05 2.80 5.71
CA GLY A 724 -10.25 3.76 6.48
C GLY A 724 -8.77 3.81 6.04
N PHE A 725 -8.38 3.02 5.03
CA PHE A 725 -7.01 2.96 4.53
C PHE A 725 -6.91 3.56 3.13
N LEU A 726 -6.28 4.73 3.01
CA LEU A 726 -6.28 5.49 1.76
C LEU A 726 -5.65 4.76 0.57
N LEU A 727 -4.73 3.82 0.80
CA LEU A 727 -4.24 2.95 -0.28
C LEU A 727 -5.37 2.12 -0.90
N THR A 728 -6.26 1.56 -0.08
CA THR A 728 -7.45 0.81 -0.51
C THR A 728 -8.47 1.73 -1.16
N VAL A 729 -8.70 2.91 -0.57
CA VAL A 729 -9.62 3.95 -1.12
C VAL A 729 -9.19 4.37 -2.51
N HIS A 730 -7.94 4.78 -2.69
CA HIS A 730 -7.41 5.24 -3.95
C HIS A 730 -7.41 4.14 -5.02
N PHE A 731 -7.01 2.93 -4.65
CA PHE A 731 -7.07 1.75 -5.51
C PHE A 731 -8.49 1.48 -6.01
N GLY A 732 -9.47 1.48 -5.11
CA GLY A 732 -10.88 1.28 -5.44
C GLY A 732 -11.46 2.39 -6.30
N ALA A 733 -11.21 3.65 -5.93
CA ALA A 733 -11.73 4.82 -6.62
C ALA A 733 -11.23 4.90 -8.07
N LEU A 734 -9.90 4.81 -8.29
CA LEU A 734 -9.35 4.85 -9.64
C LEU A 734 -9.82 3.67 -10.48
N THR A 735 -9.87 2.47 -9.92
CA THR A 735 -10.37 1.28 -10.62
C THR A 735 -11.84 1.44 -11.01
N ALA A 736 -12.69 1.95 -10.12
CA ALA A 736 -14.09 2.23 -10.42
C ALA A 736 -14.26 3.28 -11.53
N ILE A 737 -13.48 4.38 -11.51
CA ILE A 737 -13.45 5.40 -12.57
C ILE A 737 -13.08 4.76 -13.91
N VAL A 738 -12.05 3.93 -13.94
CA VAL A 738 -11.59 3.25 -15.15
C VAL A 738 -12.63 2.27 -15.68
N ILE A 739 -13.31 1.51 -14.82
CA ILE A 739 -14.41 0.60 -15.21
C ILE A 739 -15.59 1.38 -15.79
N ALA A 740 -15.98 2.50 -15.17
CA ALA A 740 -17.04 3.36 -15.70
C ALA A 740 -16.67 3.94 -17.07
N ALA A 741 -15.42 4.39 -17.23
CA ALA A 741 -14.90 4.87 -18.51
C ALA A 741 -14.89 3.75 -19.57
N ALA A 742 -14.55 2.52 -19.19
CA ALA A 742 -14.57 1.34 -20.07
C ALA A 742 -15.98 1.04 -20.59
N LEU A 743 -16.97 0.98 -19.68
CA LEU A 743 -18.36 0.79 -20.06
C LEU A 743 -18.84 1.84 -21.06
N LEU A 744 -18.52 3.11 -20.80
CA LEU A 744 -18.85 4.21 -21.70
C LEU A 744 -18.13 4.10 -23.04
N ALA A 745 -16.86 3.69 -23.04
CA ALA A 745 -16.09 3.49 -24.28
C ALA A 745 -16.67 2.34 -25.13
N ASP A 746 -17.03 1.21 -24.51
CA ASP A 746 -17.61 0.06 -25.22
C ASP A 746 -19.00 0.34 -25.79
N PHE A 747 -19.83 1.13 -25.12
CA PHE A 747 -21.17 1.44 -25.60
C PHE A 747 -21.20 2.66 -26.56
N LEU A 748 -20.35 3.67 -26.33
CA LEU A 748 -20.45 4.96 -27.02
C LEU A 748 -19.31 5.21 -28.03
N LEU A 749 -18.11 4.62 -27.85
CA LEU A 749 -16.98 4.86 -28.72
C LEU A 749 -16.64 3.68 -29.63
N LEU A 750 -16.72 2.44 -29.14
CA LEU A 750 -16.40 1.26 -29.95
C LEU A 750 -17.32 1.08 -31.16
N PRO A 751 -18.68 1.20 -31.06
CA PRO A 751 -19.54 1.06 -32.22
C PRO A 751 -19.29 2.14 -33.30
N PRO A 752 -19.14 3.43 -33.01
CA PRO A 752 -18.71 4.43 -33.98
C PRO A 752 -17.36 4.15 -34.63
N LEU A 753 -16.37 3.64 -33.87
CA LEU A 753 -15.05 3.24 -34.42
C LEU A 753 -15.19 2.07 -35.41
N LEU A 754 -16.02 1.06 -35.09
CA LEU A 754 -16.33 -0.03 -36.00
C LEU A 754 -16.96 0.46 -37.31
N LEU A 755 -17.95 1.37 -37.23
CA LEU A 755 -18.57 1.96 -38.41
C LEU A 755 -17.61 2.84 -39.25
N TRP A 756 -16.60 3.40 -38.63
CA TRP A 756 -15.61 4.24 -39.30
C TRP A 756 -14.56 3.40 -40.05
N LEU A 757 -14.11 2.29 -39.43
CA LEU A 757 -13.01 1.46 -39.92
C LEU A 757 -13.47 0.23 -40.73
N ASP A 758 -14.72 -0.26 -40.58
CA ASP A 758 -15.27 -1.43 -41.28
C ASP A 758 -16.18 -1.01 -42.45
N ARG A 759 -15.80 0.00 -43.23
CA ARG A 759 -16.56 0.53 -44.35
C ARG A 759 -16.50 -0.30 -45.64
N ARG A 760 -15.94 -1.54 -45.59
CA ARG A 760 -15.85 -2.40 -46.78
C ARG A 760 -16.53 -3.75 -46.58
#